data_4e4b5612962255530b063863b2bb3b76
#
_entry.id   4e4b5612962255530b063863b2bb3b76
#
_cell.length_a   1.000
_cell.length_b   1.000
_cell.length_c   1.000
_cell.angle_alpha   90.00
_cell.angle_beta   90.00
_cell.angle_gamma   90.00
#
_symmetry.space_group_name_H-M   'P 1'
#
loop_
_entity.id
_entity.type
_entity.pdbx_description
1 polymer ?
#
loop_
_entity_poly.entity_id
_entity_poly.type
_entity_poly.pdbx_seq_one_letter_code
_entity_poly.pdbx_strand_id
1 'polypeptide(L)'
;MGDRNQTNTGAPRPEILAPAGNAQMLSAAVLSGADAVYLGLTGYNARRSAGNFTPEELEQAVAFCHARGVRVHVTLNTLVFGSELAGLADAVRAVARAGADAVIADDLAVAALVRQIAPGLALHGSTQMTVHTPEGVRQLAAMGYERAILARELSLEEIRAIASASPIEVEVFIHGAMCMAVSGQCMMSAFLGGRSGNRGACAGPCRLPFDAAPTVGGLRPGQPGRACHLSLKDMDLVPYLRQLAEAGVASVKIEGRLRTPEYAAAAVAACRAARAGQPYDEALLRDIFSRSGFTDGYLTGRNDRTMFGVRTEQDAAATRAAAPKARELFRRELSRVPVRLTVSCEGGRVRLSAADRDGHTAEAVSRQDAQPAQRDQGEAIRRALGKTGGTPFLPEEIRLPEEAARLFLPGSEWNELRRTVLDQLLADRSAPAPKEVRPFALPSFSLRPAAGSPKPAARFETADQLLGLPGALRDRLAFWVLPAAEVPRLPEPLRPRTLAELPRVQFGAAEPAARRALAACEGLGLAGVVLNNLAQFRFDTALPRFGGLGLNLTNPLAAEQYRRLGLRGMLAHPETPLAAMRQFAADLPVAALCYGHMPLMLTRACPLKNLRDCAGCDRRGLLRDRKARDFPVRCSAPGGAGVRTVYNPVALYMGDRLRELPADYAVAAFTLEEPAQVRQILERLLQGQPFDGEFTRGLYYA
;
A
#
# COMPACT_ATOMS: atom_id res chain seq x y z
N MET A 1 17.58 21.61 -7.32
CA MET A 1 16.80 22.05 -6.16
C MET A 1 16.16 23.39 -6.51
N GLY A 2 15.00 23.37 -7.13
CA GLY A 2 14.24 24.55 -7.54
C GLY A 2 13.11 24.75 -6.56
N ASP A 3 13.04 25.93 -6.04
CA ASP A 3 12.09 26.46 -5.07
C ASP A 3 10.64 26.28 -5.56
N ARG A 4 9.93 25.27 -5.07
CA ARG A 4 8.52 24.98 -5.40
C ARG A 4 7.57 25.22 -4.23
N ASN A 5 7.82 26.25 -3.44
CA ASN A 5 6.85 26.60 -2.41
C ASN A 5 7.00 28.06 -1.98
N GLN A 6 6.38 28.95 -2.73
CA GLN A 6 5.91 30.22 -2.14
C GLN A 6 4.90 30.86 -3.10
N THR A 7 3.65 30.84 -2.70
CA THR A 7 2.57 31.81 -2.76
C THR A 7 1.21 31.10 -2.82
N ASN A 8 0.77 30.56 -1.71
CA ASN A 8 -0.67 30.48 -1.48
C ASN A 8 -0.92 30.40 0.02
N THR A 9 -1.37 31.47 0.63
CA THR A 9 -1.80 31.57 2.04
C THR A 9 -3.16 30.89 2.29
N GLY A 10 -3.48 29.86 1.53
CA GLY A 10 -4.64 29.00 1.72
C GLY A 10 -4.28 27.75 2.54
N ALA A 11 -5.25 27.25 3.31
CA ALA A 11 -5.14 25.97 4.02
C ALA A 11 -4.58 24.86 3.11
N PRO A 12 -3.73 23.94 3.62
CA PRO A 12 -3.14 22.88 2.82
C PRO A 12 -4.24 22.08 2.11
N ARG A 13 -4.08 21.87 0.80
CA ARG A 13 -5.04 21.16 -0.04
C ARG A 13 -4.47 19.80 -0.43
N PRO A 14 -4.84 18.71 0.26
CA PRO A 14 -4.35 17.37 -0.09
C PRO A 14 -4.68 17.00 -1.54
N GLU A 15 -3.73 16.35 -2.21
CA GLU A 15 -3.93 15.74 -3.51
C GLU A 15 -5.01 14.66 -3.42
N ILE A 16 -5.95 14.63 -4.35
CA ILE A 16 -6.93 13.54 -4.49
C ILE A 16 -6.38 12.51 -5.47
N LEU A 17 -5.93 11.36 -4.93
CA LEU A 17 -5.38 10.25 -5.69
C LEU A 17 -6.46 9.19 -5.94
N ALA A 18 -6.90 9.06 -7.21
CA ALA A 18 -7.99 8.19 -7.60
C ALA A 18 -7.52 6.87 -8.22
N PRO A 19 -8.30 5.76 -8.04
CA PRO A 19 -7.99 4.49 -8.67
C PRO A 19 -8.32 4.50 -10.17
N ALA A 20 -7.44 3.86 -10.98
CA ALA A 20 -7.71 3.55 -12.37
C ALA A 20 -7.42 2.06 -12.63
N GLY A 21 -8.47 1.25 -12.70
CA GLY A 21 -8.37 -0.19 -12.99
C GLY A 21 -8.38 -0.51 -14.49
N ASN A 22 -8.83 0.44 -15.31
CA ASN A 22 -8.87 0.39 -16.77
C ASN A 22 -9.04 1.82 -17.32
N ALA A 23 -9.01 1.99 -18.65
CA ALA A 23 -9.12 3.27 -19.33
C ALA A 23 -10.44 4.02 -19.03
N GLN A 24 -11.56 3.31 -18.90
CA GLN A 24 -12.86 3.94 -18.59
C GLN A 24 -12.87 4.53 -17.18
N MET A 25 -12.34 3.79 -16.20
CA MET A 25 -12.22 4.27 -14.83
C MET A 25 -11.23 5.44 -14.73
N LEU A 26 -10.12 5.39 -15.48
CA LEU A 26 -9.16 6.49 -15.56
C LEU A 26 -9.85 7.77 -16.06
N SER A 27 -10.57 7.69 -17.17
CA SER A 27 -11.32 8.81 -17.71
C SER A 27 -12.33 9.36 -16.71
N ALA A 28 -13.11 8.48 -16.05
CA ALA A 28 -14.09 8.89 -15.05
C ALA A 28 -13.44 9.62 -13.86
N ALA A 29 -12.31 9.14 -13.36
CA ALA A 29 -11.58 9.77 -12.26
C ALA A 29 -11.07 11.16 -12.65
N VAL A 30 -10.44 11.27 -13.82
CA VAL A 30 -9.86 12.52 -14.33
C VAL A 30 -10.94 13.57 -14.57
N LEU A 31 -12.02 13.20 -15.27
CA LEU A 31 -13.13 14.12 -15.61
C LEU A 31 -13.97 14.51 -14.39
N SER A 32 -13.91 13.75 -13.30
CA SER A 32 -14.54 14.11 -12.01
C SER A 32 -13.65 15.01 -11.14
N GLY A 33 -12.37 15.19 -11.49
CA GLY A 33 -11.47 16.16 -10.88
C GLY A 33 -10.43 15.58 -9.93
N ALA A 34 -9.97 14.34 -10.16
CA ALA A 34 -8.79 13.79 -9.49
C ALA A 34 -7.54 14.62 -9.82
N ASP A 35 -6.63 14.80 -8.86
CA ASP A 35 -5.35 15.48 -9.05
C ASP A 35 -4.26 14.51 -9.51
N ALA A 36 -4.41 13.25 -9.13
CA ALA A 36 -3.57 12.16 -9.59
C ALA A 36 -4.40 10.87 -9.72
N VAL A 37 -3.91 9.95 -10.55
CA VAL A 37 -4.46 8.60 -10.65
C VAL A 37 -3.40 7.58 -10.35
N TYR A 38 -3.79 6.44 -9.75
CA TYR A 38 -2.88 5.31 -9.62
C TYR A 38 -3.43 4.09 -10.36
N LEU A 39 -2.55 3.47 -11.12
CA LEU A 39 -2.86 2.34 -11.98
C LEU A 39 -1.78 1.25 -11.87
N GLY A 40 -2.04 0.09 -12.42
CA GLY A 40 -1.08 -1.02 -12.44
C GLY A 40 -0.79 -1.46 -13.87
N LEU A 41 0.45 -1.86 -14.11
CA LEU A 41 0.80 -2.63 -15.29
C LEU A 41 0.29 -4.07 -15.17
N THR A 42 0.20 -4.76 -16.28
CA THR A 42 0.01 -6.21 -16.32
C THR A 42 1.18 -6.88 -15.59
N GLY A 43 0.94 -7.45 -14.41
CA GLY A 43 1.97 -7.97 -13.49
C GLY A 43 2.37 -6.99 -12.37
N TYR A 44 3.12 -7.45 -11.41
CA TYR A 44 3.79 -6.69 -10.32
C TYR A 44 2.91 -5.73 -9.48
N ASN A 45 1.59 -5.88 -9.49
CA ASN A 45 0.68 -5.00 -8.74
C ASN A 45 -0.32 -5.76 -7.86
N ALA A 46 -0.74 -5.14 -6.75
CA ALA A 46 -1.61 -5.72 -5.73
C ALA A 46 -3.06 -6.02 -6.20
N ARG A 47 -3.40 -5.76 -7.45
CA ARG A 47 -4.73 -6.02 -8.06
C ARG A 47 -4.54 -6.64 -9.45
N ARG A 48 -3.92 -7.82 -9.50
CA ARG A 48 -3.66 -8.55 -10.76
C ARG A 48 -4.91 -8.84 -11.57
N SER A 49 -6.07 -8.96 -10.93
CA SER A 49 -7.36 -9.22 -11.58
C SER A 49 -8.09 -7.95 -12.07
N ALA A 50 -7.54 -6.75 -11.90
CA ALA A 50 -8.02 -5.56 -12.58
C ALA A 50 -7.68 -5.62 -14.08
N GLY A 51 -8.30 -4.76 -14.90
CA GLY A 51 -7.95 -4.67 -16.32
C GLY A 51 -6.46 -4.39 -16.54
N ASN A 52 -5.88 -3.54 -15.68
CA ASN A 52 -4.49 -3.08 -15.75
C ASN A 52 -4.16 -2.47 -17.13
N PHE A 53 -2.92 -2.06 -17.33
CA PHE A 53 -2.49 -1.37 -18.55
C PHE A 53 -1.28 -2.09 -19.16
N THR A 54 -1.24 -2.21 -20.49
CA THR A 54 -0.01 -2.55 -21.21
C THR A 54 0.94 -1.35 -21.19
N PRO A 55 2.22 -1.51 -21.59
CA PRO A 55 3.13 -0.36 -21.74
C PRO A 55 2.58 0.72 -22.68
N GLU A 56 1.96 0.32 -23.80
CA GLU A 56 1.39 1.22 -24.80
C GLU A 56 0.13 1.94 -24.28
N GLU A 57 -0.73 1.24 -23.57
CA GLU A 57 -1.89 1.83 -22.88
C GLU A 57 -1.45 2.78 -21.76
N LEU A 58 -0.31 2.51 -21.11
CA LEU A 58 0.25 3.42 -20.10
C LEU A 58 0.70 4.73 -20.74
N GLU A 59 1.37 4.72 -21.89
CA GLU A 59 1.76 5.94 -22.61
C GLU A 59 0.53 6.79 -22.95
N GLN A 60 -0.54 6.16 -23.46
CA GLN A 60 -1.80 6.84 -23.74
C GLN A 60 -2.46 7.42 -22.47
N ALA A 61 -2.42 6.65 -21.37
CA ALA A 61 -2.96 7.08 -20.08
C ALA A 61 -2.21 8.29 -19.53
N VAL A 62 -0.87 8.30 -19.61
CA VAL A 62 -0.03 9.42 -19.19
C VAL A 62 -0.34 10.66 -20.03
N ALA A 63 -0.35 10.54 -21.35
CA ALA A 63 -0.67 11.64 -22.27
C ALA A 63 -2.06 12.25 -21.96
N PHE A 64 -3.08 11.40 -21.77
CA PHE A 64 -4.43 11.83 -21.42
C PHE A 64 -4.48 12.60 -20.09
N CYS A 65 -3.78 12.09 -19.07
CA CYS A 65 -3.73 12.69 -17.74
C CYS A 65 -2.95 14.01 -17.74
N HIS A 66 -1.75 14.02 -18.30
CA HIS A 66 -0.88 15.21 -18.34
C HIS A 66 -1.52 16.36 -19.11
N ALA A 67 -2.20 16.06 -20.23
CA ALA A 67 -3.00 17.04 -20.97
C ALA A 67 -4.01 17.78 -20.07
N ARG A 68 -4.46 17.14 -18.99
CA ARG A 68 -5.44 17.66 -18.03
C ARG A 68 -4.84 18.08 -16.68
N GLY A 69 -3.51 18.13 -16.58
CA GLY A 69 -2.80 18.49 -15.35
C GLY A 69 -3.01 17.44 -14.22
N VAL A 70 -3.14 16.16 -14.59
CA VAL A 70 -3.32 15.03 -13.65
C VAL A 70 -2.07 14.16 -13.66
N ARG A 71 -1.53 13.85 -12.48
CA ARG A 71 -0.35 12.99 -12.32
C ARG A 71 -0.71 11.50 -12.42
N VAL A 72 0.27 10.68 -12.83
CA VAL A 72 0.10 9.23 -12.96
C VAL A 72 1.11 8.50 -12.09
N HIS A 73 0.60 7.74 -11.11
CA HIS A 73 1.41 6.92 -10.22
C HIS A 73 1.23 5.44 -10.58
N VAL A 74 2.31 4.75 -10.93
CA VAL A 74 2.26 3.34 -11.32
C VAL A 74 2.56 2.43 -10.15
N THR A 75 1.69 1.46 -9.89
CA THR A 75 1.89 0.49 -8.81
C THR A 75 2.77 -0.67 -9.26
N LEU A 76 3.93 -0.82 -8.62
CA LEU A 76 4.80 -2.00 -8.63
C LEU A 76 4.93 -2.49 -7.18
N ASN A 77 3.79 -2.84 -6.57
CA ASN A 77 3.63 -2.97 -5.12
C ASN A 77 3.21 -4.38 -4.68
N THR A 78 3.90 -5.37 -5.22
CA THR A 78 3.82 -6.76 -4.78
C THR A 78 5.20 -7.30 -4.47
N LEU A 79 5.26 -8.33 -3.64
CA LEU A 79 6.45 -9.13 -3.48
C LEU A 79 6.81 -9.81 -4.81
N VAL A 80 8.09 -9.87 -5.14
CA VAL A 80 8.61 -10.51 -6.36
C VAL A 80 9.58 -11.63 -6.00
N PHE A 81 9.66 -12.65 -6.85
CA PHE A 81 10.68 -13.67 -6.73
C PHE A 81 11.91 -13.33 -7.59
N GLY A 82 13.04 -13.95 -7.32
CA GLY A 82 14.28 -13.68 -8.05
C GLY A 82 14.15 -13.91 -9.56
N SER A 83 13.38 -14.92 -9.99
CA SER A 83 13.10 -15.21 -11.41
C SER A 83 12.30 -14.11 -12.12
N GLU A 84 11.65 -13.21 -11.37
CA GLU A 84 10.82 -12.13 -11.93
C GLU A 84 11.58 -10.80 -12.05
N LEU A 85 12.82 -10.71 -11.54
CA LEU A 85 13.58 -9.45 -11.47
C LEU A 85 13.89 -8.87 -12.86
N ALA A 86 14.10 -9.70 -13.88
CA ALA A 86 14.33 -9.23 -15.26
C ALA A 86 13.07 -8.51 -15.80
N GLY A 87 11.91 -9.16 -15.73
CA GLY A 87 10.65 -8.54 -16.16
C GLY A 87 10.27 -7.32 -15.32
N LEU A 88 10.63 -7.29 -14.02
CA LEU A 88 10.44 -6.10 -13.20
C LEU A 88 11.32 -4.94 -13.67
N ALA A 89 12.58 -5.19 -14.05
CA ALA A 89 13.45 -4.17 -14.62
C ALA A 89 12.87 -3.60 -15.93
N ASP A 90 12.29 -4.45 -16.79
CA ASP A 90 11.61 -4.02 -18.01
C ASP A 90 10.36 -3.19 -17.71
N ALA A 91 9.58 -3.57 -16.68
CA ALA A 91 8.45 -2.77 -16.22
C ALA A 91 8.89 -1.37 -15.75
N VAL A 92 9.99 -1.26 -15.00
CA VAL A 92 10.54 0.05 -14.59
C VAL A 92 10.94 0.90 -15.81
N ARG A 93 11.57 0.29 -16.83
CA ARG A 93 11.91 0.98 -18.08
C ARG A 93 10.65 1.48 -18.80
N ALA A 94 9.61 0.66 -18.89
CA ALA A 94 8.36 1.03 -19.53
C ALA A 94 7.69 2.20 -18.81
N VAL A 95 7.64 2.18 -17.48
CA VAL A 95 7.09 3.27 -16.65
C VAL A 95 7.84 4.59 -16.89
N ALA A 96 9.17 4.53 -16.96
CA ALA A 96 10.01 5.70 -17.22
C ALA A 96 9.81 6.26 -18.63
N ARG A 97 9.76 5.41 -19.66
CA ARG A 97 9.53 5.80 -21.07
C ARG A 97 8.17 6.43 -21.27
N ALA A 98 7.14 5.90 -20.61
CA ALA A 98 5.80 6.48 -20.64
C ALA A 98 5.73 7.87 -19.97
N GLY A 99 6.75 8.27 -19.20
CA GLY A 99 6.77 9.56 -18.51
C GLY A 99 5.91 9.63 -17.26
N ALA A 100 5.61 8.50 -16.64
CA ALA A 100 4.86 8.48 -15.36
C ALA A 100 5.55 9.31 -14.28
N ASP A 101 4.79 9.81 -13.31
CA ASP A 101 5.30 10.73 -12.29
C ASP A 101 5.94 9.99 -11.11
N ALA A 102 5.36 8.85 -10.70
CA ALA A 102 5.85 8.09 -9.56
C ALA A 102 5.63 6.58 -9.69
N VAL A 103 6.43 5.81 -8.95
CA VAL A 103 6.24 4.39 -8.70
C VAL A 103 5.83 4.17 -7.24
N ILE A 104 4.73 3.45 -7.01
CA ILE A 104 4.31 2.99 -5.68
C ILE A 104 4.91 1.60 -5.47
N ALA A 105 5.90 1.49 -4.58
CA ALA A 105 6.71 0.31 -4.36
C ALA A 105 6.45 -0.34 -3.00
N ASP A 106 6.48 -1.67 -2.94
CA ASP A 106 6.45 -2.48 -1.72
C ASP A 106 7.79 -3.17 -1.50
N ASP A 107 8.23 -3.97 -2.45
CA ASP A 107 9.48 -4.73 -2.39
C ASP A 107 10.69 -3.81 -2.58
N LEU A 108 11.74 -3.97 -1.75
CA LEU A 108 12.97 -3.17 -1.85
C LEU A 108 13.72 -3.38 -3.18
N ALA A 109 13.48 -4.50 -3.87
CA ALA A 109 14.00 -4.71 -5.22
C ALA A 109 13.45 -3.67 -6.21
N VAL A 110 12.16 -3.28 -6.09
CA VAL A 110 11.56 -2.23 -6.92
C VAL A 110 12.29 -0.91 -6.71
N ALA A 111 12.48 -0.51 -5.46
CA ALA A 111 13.20 0.72 -5.14
C ALA A 111 14.64 0.72 -5.67
N ALA A 112 15.33 -0.41 -5.53
CA ALA A 112 16.69 -0.57 -6.05
C ALA A 112 16.74 -0.42 -7.58
N LEU A 113 15.82 -1.04 -8.30
CA LEU A 113 15.73 -0.96 -9.76
C LEU A 113 15.36 0.44 -10.24
N VAL A 114 14.38 1.09 -9.61
CA VAL A 114 13.98 2.46 -9.96
C VAL A 114 15.18 3.41 -9.84
N ARG A 115 15.95 3.36 -8.75
CA ARG A 115 17.11 4.24 -8.55
C ARG A 115 18.22 4.00 -9.55
N GLN A 116 18.43 2.76 -9.98
CA GLN A 116 19.50 2.41 -10.90
C GLN A 116 19.10 2.63 -12.36
N ILE A 117 17.85 2.36 -12.72
CA ILE A 117 17.36 2.42 -14.11
C ILE A 117 16.77 3.80 -14.42
N ALA A 118 15.96 4.36 -13.53
CA ALA A 118 15.17 5.57 -13.79
C ALA A 118 15.12 6.47 -12.55
N PRO A 119 16.26 7.08 -12.14
CA PRO A 119 16.36 7.87 -10.92
C PRO A 119 15.47 9.14 -10.90
N GLY A 120 14.95 9.54 -12.05
CA GLY A 120 13.98 10.64 -12.17
C GLY A 120 12.52 10.24 -11.88
N LEU A 121 12.22 8.96 -11.60
CA LEU A 121 10.92 8.52 -11.10
C LEU A 121 10.85 8.69 -9.59
N ALA A 122 9.82 9.40 -9.11
CA ALA A 122 9.56 9.49 -7.68
C ALA A 122 9.19 8.11 -7.09
N LEU A 123 9.68 7.83 -5.88
CA LEU A 123 9.35 6.61 -5.15
C LEU A 123 8.36 6.90 -4.03
N HIS A 124 7.21 6.23 -4.06
CA HIS A 124 6.20 6.26 -3.01
C HIS A 124 6.17 4.91 -2.30
N GLY A 125 6.34 4.89 -0.98
CA GLY A 125 6.25 3.68 -0.17
C GLY A 125 4.81 3.20 -0.08
N SER A 126 4.55 1.97 -0.55
CA SER A 126 3.22 1.36 -0.53
C SER A 126 2.72 1.13 0.90
N THR A 127 1.41 1.16 1.11
CA THR A 127 0.80 0.71 2.37
C THR A 127 1.15 -0.74 2.72
N GLN A 128 1.54 -1.56 1.73
CA GLN A 128 2.02 -2.93 1.92
C GLN A 128 3.33 -3.01 2.71
N MET A 129 4.12 -1.92 2.77
CA MET A 129 5.33 -1.80 3.61
C MET A 129 5.02 -1.64 5.10
N THR A 130 3.74 -1.60 5.47
CA THR A 130 3.28 -1.54 6.87
C THR A 130 3.83 -0.32 7.64
N VAL A 131 3.82 0.86 7.01
CA VAL A 131 4.30 2.10 7.64
C VAL A 131 3.21 2.66 8.55
N HIS A 132 3.49 2.72 9.85
CA HIS A 132 2.50 3.10 10.87
C HIS A 132 3.10 3.86 12.07
N THR A 133 4.34 4.32 11.95
CA THR A 133 5.03 5.11 12.98
C THR A 133 5.88 6.22 12.37
N PRO A 134 6.24 7.27 13.10
CA PRO A 134 7.16 8.32 12.64
C PRO A 134 8.51 7.76 12.16
N GLU A 135 9.04 6.75 12.86
CA GLU A 135 10.33 6.14 12.49
C GLU A 135 10.25 5.38 11.16
N GLY A 136 9.08 4.78 10.86
CA GLY A 136 8.87 4.12 9.57
C GLY A 136 8.97 5.10 8.40
N VAL A 137 8.37 6.28 8.54
CA VAL A 137 8.45 7.34 7.52
C VAL A 137 9.87 7.90 7.40
N ARG A 138 10.55 8.15 8.53
CA ARG A 138 11.95 8.59 8.53
C ARG A 138 12.88 7.55 7.87
N GLN A 139 12.59 6.26 8.07
CA GLN A 139 13.36 5.20 7.42
C GLN A 139 13.14 5.19 5.91
N LEU A 140 11.90 5.35 5.43
CA LEU A 140 11.63 5.50 4.00
C LEU A 140 12.35 6.72 3.40
N ALA A 141 12.31 7.86 4.09
CA ALA A 141 13.03 9.05 3.66
C ALA A 141 14.54 8.81 3.53
N ALA A 142 15.15 8.16 4.53
CA ALA A 142 16.57 7.78 4.47
C ALA A 142 16.88 6.81 3.33
N MET A 143 15.89 6.02 2.92
CA MET A 143 15.96 5.16 1.75
C MET A 143 15.61 5.90 0.44
N GLY A 144 15.37 7.23 0.45
CA GLY A 144 15.11 8.10 -0.69
C GLY A 144 13.71 7.98 -1.27
N TYR A 145 12.73 7.51 -0.51
CA TYR A 145 11.33 7.67 -0.89
C TYR A 145 10.90 9.13 -0.68
N GLU A 146 9.96 9.60 -1.50
CA GLU A 146 9.44 10.96 -1.46
C GLU A 146 8.05 11.03 -0.80
N ARG A 147 7.35 9.89 -0.71
CA ARG A 147 6.03 9.78 -0.08
C ARG A 147 5.87 8.45 0.63
N ALA A 148 5.18 8.45 1.77
CA ALA A 148 4.77 7.26 2.52
C ALA A 148 3.26 7.12 2.54
N ILE A 149 2.74 5.98 2.05
CA ILE A 149 1.31 5.63 2.16
C ILE A 149 1.13 4.86 3.45
N LEU A 150 0.48 5.49 4.43
CA LEU A 150 0.34 4.93 5.77
C LEU A 150 -0.59 3.70 5.82
N ALA A 151 -0.40 2.90 6.85
CA ALA A 151 -1.33 1.84 7.22
C ALA A 151 -2.73 2.42 7.48
N ARG A 152 -3.78 1.66 7.10
CA ARG A 152 -5.19 2.12 7.19
C ARG A 152 -5.75 2.08 8.61
N GLU A 153 -5.06 1.42 9.50
CA GLU A 153 -5.49 1.13 10.86
C GLU A 153 -5.18 2.25 11.86
N LEU A 154 -4.70 3.40 11.40
CA LEU A 154 -4.26 4.52 12.25
C LEU A 154 -5.43 5.42 12.69
N SER A 155 -5.33 5.94 13.92
CA SER A 155 -6.18 7.01 14.40
C SER A 155 -5.72 8.38 13.88
N LEU A 156 -6.59 9.40 13.97
CA LEU A 156 -6.24 10.77 13.57
C LEU A 156 -5.05 11.31 14.38
N GLU A 157 -4.95 10.95 15.66
CA GLU A 157 -3.84 11.34 16.53
C GLU A 157 -2.52 10.71 16.06
N GLU A 158 -2.53 9.40 15.75
CA GLU A 158 -1.37 8.70 15.21
C GLU A 158 -0.95 9.28 13.85
N ILE A 159 -1.91 9.56 12.94
CA ILE A 159 -1.64 10.20 11.65
C ILE A 159 -1.00 11.58 11.85
N ARG A 160 -1.53 12.39 12.75
CA ARG A 160 -0.98 13.72 13.06
C ARG A 160 0.46 13.61 13.60
N ALA A 161 0.71 12.69 14.52
CA ALA A 161 2.04 12.47 15.06
C ALA A 161 3.06 12.04 13.98
N ILE A 162 2.62 11.20 13.04
CA ILE A 162 3.46 10.76 11.91
C ILE A 162 3.70 11.91 10.93
N ALA A 163 2.66 12.60 10.50
CA ALA A 163 2.77 13.67 9.50
C ALA A 163 3.60 14.85 10.00
N SER A 164 3.42 15.28 11.27
CA SER A 164 4.20 16.36 11.87
C SER A 164 5.70 16.04 12.02
N ALA A 165 6.06 14.76 12.11
CA ALA A 165 7.44 14.29 12.25
C ALA A 165 8.05 13.84 10.92
N SER A 166 7.30 13.88 9.82
CA SER A 166 7.69 13.33 8.53
C SER A 166 8.58 14.29 7.73
N PRO A 167 9.73 13.84 7.21
CA PRO A 167 10.54 14.62 6.27
C PRO A 167 10.08 14.46 4.80
N ILE A 168 9.10 13.62 4.53
CA ILE A 168 8.53 13.33 3.19
C ILE A 168 7.01 13.44 3.22
N GLU A 169 6.38 13.46 2.05
CA GLU A 169 4.93 13.52 1.96
C GLU A 169 4.25 12.32 2.61
N VAL A 170 3.13 12.56 3.28
CA VAL A 170 2.28 11.53 3.89
C VAL A 170 0.98 11.42 3.10
N GLU A 171 0.65 10.17 2.72
CA GLU A 171 -0.59 9.82 2.04
C GLU A 171 -1.42 8.88 2.91
N VAL A 172 -2.73 9.12 3.00
CA VAL A 172 -3.67 8.25 3.73
C VAL A 172 -4.83 7.83 2.85
N PHE A 173 -5.40 6.65 3.09
CA PHE A 173 -6.65 6.28 2.45
C PHE A 173 -7.81 7.08 3.01
N ILE A 174 -8.68 7.60 2.13
CA ILE A 174 -9.82 8.43 2.47
C ILE A 174 -11.16 7.68 2.32
N HIS A 175 -11.26 6.79 1.34
CA HIS A 175 -12.51 6.11 1.03
C HIS A 175 -12.28 4.73 0.41
N GLY A 176 -13.19 3.78 0.70
CA GLY A 176 -13.28 2.49 0.02
C GLY A 176 -12.96 1.27 0.88
N ALA A 177 -12.64 0.17 0.22
CA ALA A 177 -12.55 -1.13 0.87
C ALA A 177 -11.47 -1.21 1.95
N MET A 178 -11.87 -1.66 3.15
CA MET A 178 -10.94 -1.99 4.23
C MET A 178 -10.54 -3.45 4.20
N CYS A 179 -9.25 -3.70 4.44
CA CYS A 179 -8.73 -5.02 4.73
C CYS A 179 -8.85 -5.31 6.22
N MET A 180 -9.15 -6.56 6.61
CA MET A 180 -9.14 -6.96 8.01
C MET A 180 -7.72 -7.03 8.57
N ALA A 181 -6.80 -7.56 7.76
CA ALA A 181 -5.39 -7.63 8.12
C ALA A 181 -4.69 -6.30 7.91
N VAL A 182 -3.73 -6.02 8.75
CA VAL A 182 -2.73 -4.98 8.51
C VAL A 182 -2.09 -5.23 7.14
N SER A 183 -2.03 -4.19 6.32
CA SER A 183 -1.54 -4.29 4.94
C SER A 183 -0.11 -4.85 4.91
N GLY A 184 0.16 -5.78 3.98
CA GLY A 184 1.45 -6.49 3.87
C GLY A 184 1.63 -7.63 4.89
N GLN A 185 0.69 -7.83 5.82
CA GLN A 185 0.80 -8.82 6.91
C GLN A 185 -0.31 -9.88 6.85
N CYS A 186 -0.69 -10.32 5.63
CA CYS A 186 -1.72 -11.34 5.42
C CYS A 186 -1.26 -12.44 4.46
N MET A 187 -1.20 -13.66 4.96
CA MET A 187 -0.89 -14.88 4.20
C MET A 187 -2.11 -15.79 4.04
N MET A 188 -3.30 -15.40 4.54
CA MET A 188 -4.47 -16.30 4.62
C MET A 188 -4.89 -16.85 3.26
N SER A 189 -4.97 -15.98 2.23
CA SER A 189 -5.37 -16.41 0.90
C SER A 189 -4.32 -17.31 0.22
N ALA A 190 -3.04 -17.10 0.50
CA ALA A 190 -1.94 -17.91 0.00
C ALA A 190 -1.97 -19.32 0.59
N PHE A 191 -2.08 -19.46 1.92
CA PHE A 191 -2.05 -20.75 2.59
C PHE A 191 -3.34 -21.57 2.43
N LEU A 192 -4.50 -20.91 2.27
CA LEU A 192 -5.77 -21.60 2.08
C LEU A 192 -6.08 -21.99 0.63
N GLY A 193 -5.47 -21.33 -0.35
CA GLY A 193 -5.83 -21.57 -1.74
C GLY A 193 -4.75 -21.22 -2.77
N GLY A 194 -3.49 -21.08 -2.39
CA GLY A 194 -2.36 -20.80 -3.29
C GLY A 194 -2.38 -19.39 -3.93
N ARG A 195 -3.33 -18.52 -3.54
CA ARG A 195 -3.54 -17.18 -4.13
C ARG A 195 -3.03 -16.09 -3.19
N SER A 196 -1.77 -15.72 -3.32
CA SER A 196 -1.14 -14.73 -2.45
C SER A 196 -1.75 -13.32 -2.59
N GLY A 197 -2.16 -12.74 -1.46
CA GLY A 197 -2.57 -11.34 -1.37
C GLY A 197 -1.39 -10.39 -1.52
N ASN A 198 -0.23 -10.75 -0.99
CA ASN A 198 1.02 -9.98 -1.09
C ASN A 198 1.56 -9.97 -2.54
N ARG A 199 1.08 -10.89 -3.38
CA ARG A 199 1.40 -10.97 -4.81
C ARG A 199 0.21 -10.63 -5.73
N GLY A 200 -0.78 -9.90 -5.18
CA GLY A 200 -1.89 -9.33 -5.95
C GLY A 200 -3.01 -10.30 -6.34
N ALA A 201 -3.02 -11.54 -5.84
CA ALA A 201 -3.98 -12.58 -6.23
C ALA A 201 -4.99 -12.96 -5.14
N CYS A 202 -5.22 -12.09 -4.13
CA CYS A 202 -6.08 -12.37 -2.99
C CYS A 202 -7.49 -12.84 -3.40
N ALA A 203 -7.92 -14.01 -2.87
CA ALA A 203 -9.26 -14.55 -3.07
C ALA A 203 -10.31 -13.98 -2.11
N GLY A 204 -9.91 -13.15 -1.13
CA GLY A 204 -10.82 -12.55 -0.14
C GLY A 204 -11.42 -13.54 0.87
N PRO A 205 -10.68 -14.52 1.44
CA PRO A 205 -11.24 -15.48 2.38
C PRO A 205 -11.80 -14.82 3.65
N CYS A 206 -11.32 -13.64 4.02
CA CYS A 206 -11.85 -12.84 5.11
C CYS A 206 -13.30 -12.36 4.91
N ARG A 207 -13.84 -12.44 3.68
CA ARG A 207 -15.23 -12.07 3.37
C ARG A 207 -16.21 -13.24 3.51
N LEU A 208 -15.71 -14.43 3.81
CA LEU A 208 -16.54 -15.61 4.08
C LEU A 208 -17.04 -15.61 5.53
N PRO A 209 -18.18 -16.27 5.80
CA PRO A 209 -18.67 -16.45 7.15
C PRO A 209 -17.85 -17.51 7.91
N PHE A 210 -17.61 -17.24 9.18
CA PHE A 210 -16.99 -18.12 10.16
C PHE A 210 -17.94 -18.28 11.35
N ASP A 211 -17.89 -19.43 12.00
CA ASP A 211 -18.38 -19.56 13.36
C ASP A 211 -17.27 -19.09 14.31
N ALA A 212 -17.62 -18.35 15.35
CA ALA A 212 -16.62 -17.80 16.27
C ALA A 212 -16.91 -18.18 17.71
N ALA A 213 -15.84 -18.51 18.44
CA ALA A 213 -15.90 -18.78 19.87
C ALA A 213 -14.91 -17.89 20.62
N PRO A 214 -15.34 -17.31 21.73
CA PRO A 214 -14.48 -16.46 22.57
C PRO A 214 -13.41 -17.27 23.32
N THR A 215 -13.64 -18.53 23.62
CA THR A 215 -12.75 -19.40 24.40
C THR A 215 -12.24 -20.59 23.60
N VAL A 216 -11.11 -21.16 24.01
CA VAL A 216 -10.49 -22.33 23.38
C VAL A 216 -11.30 -23.63 23.55
N GLY A 217 -12.32 -23.63 24.39
CA GLY A 217 -13.13 -24.80 24.71
C GLY A 217 -14.07 -25.33 23.60
N GLY A 218 -13.94 -24.83 22.39
CA GLY A 218 -14.68 -25.31 21.21
C GLY A 218 -16.02 -24.60 20.99
N LEU A 219 -16.45 -24.59 19.73
CA LEU A 219 -17.78 -24.14 19.30
C LEU A 219 -18.79 -25.24 19.62
N ARG A 220 -19.85 -24.90 20.35
CA ARG A 220 -20.95 -25.85 20.57
C ARG A 220 -21.80 -25.91 19.29
N PRO A 221 -22.17 -27.10 18.83
CA PRO A 221 -23.11 -27.25 17.73
C PRO A 221 -24.40 -26.43 18.00
N GLY A 222 -24.84 -25.63 17.02
CA GLY A 222 -26.07 -24.83 17.13
C GLY A 222 -25.93 -23.50 17.85
N GLN A 223 -24.74 -23.05 18.23
CA GLN A 223 -24.57 -21.65 18.69
C GLN A 223 -24.83 -20.65 17.53
N PRO A 224 -25.69 -19.63 17.75
CA PRO A 224 -25.84 -18.56 16.78
C PRO A 224 -24.54 -17.76 16.74
N GLY A 225 -23.83 -17.75 15.65
CA GLY A 225 -22.55 -17.04 15.58
C GLY A 225 -21.84 -17.09 14.25
N ARG A 226 -22.45 -17.75 13.25
CA ARG A 226 -21.88 -17.77 11.91
C ARG A 226 -22.08 -16.42 11.23
N ALA A 227 -21.02 -15.66 11.18
CA ALA A 227 -21.02 -14.31 10.60
C ALA A 227 -19.69 -14.00 9.92
N CYS A 228 -19.64 -12.91 9.18
CA CYS A 228 -18.42 -12.46 8.53
C CYS A 228 -17.49 -11.74 9.53
N HIS A 229 -16.97 -12.47 10.51
CA HIS A 229 -16.13 -11.96 11.61
C HIS A 229 -14.82 -11.32 11.17
N LEU A 230 -14.41 -11.51 9.92
CA LEU A 230 -13.21 -10.93 9.30
C LEU A 230 -13.56 -9.91 8.20
N SER A 231 -14.83 -9.52 8.05
CA SER A 231 -15.27 -8.57 7.04
C SER A 231 -15.58 -7.21 7.65
N LEU A 232 -14.77 -6.20 7.30
CA LEU A 232 -15.03 -4.81 7.66
C LEU A 232 -15.92 -4.14 6.61
N LYS A 233 -16.72 -3.13 7.04
CA LYS A 233 -17.37 -2.16 6.18
C LYS A 233 -16.35 -1.40 5.34
N ASP A 234 -16.82 -0.71 4.31
CA ASP A 234 -15.95 0.22 3.58
C ASP A 234 -15.65 1.45 4.46
N MET A 235 -14.45 1.98 4.32
CA MET A 235 -14.03 3.20 5.01
C MET A 235 -14.64 4.42 4.33
N ASP A 236 -15.07 5.39 5.12
CA ASP A 236 -15.35 6.74 4.65
C ASP A 236 -14.82 7.78 5.64
N LEU A 237 -13.76 8.47 5.21
CA LEU A 237 -13.12 9.54 5.94
C LEU A 237 -13.26 10.89 5.21
N VAL A 238 -14.10 10.98 4.18
CA VAL A 238 -14.37 12.22 3.45
C VAL A 238 -14.83 13.34 4.40
N PRO A 239 -15.67 13.09 5.43
CA PRO A 239 -16.04 14.11 6.42
C PRO A 239 -14.87 14.68 7.22
N TYR A 240 -13.77 13.94 7.31
CA TYR A 240 -12.56 14.32 8.07
C TYR A 240 -11.46 14.92 7.20
N LEU A 241 -11.71 15.17 5.91
CA LEU A 241 -10.69 15.61 4.95
C LEU A 241 -9.99 16.90 5.42
N ARG A 242 -10.73 17.86 5.98
CA ARG A 242 -10.14 19.08 6.53
C ARG A 242 -9.20 18.79 7.70
N GLN A 243 -9.61 17.92 8.63
CA GLN A 243 -8.79 17.54 9.78
C GLN A 243 -7.52 16.78 9.38
N LEU A 244 -7.59 15.98 8.33
CA LEU A 244 -6.43 15.29 7.74
C LEU A 244 -5.47 16.30 7.08
N ALA A 245 -6.00 17.30 6.37
CA ALA A 245 -5.20 18.38 5.81
C ALA A 245 -4.48 19.18 6.90
N GLU A 246 -5.21 19.57 7.97
CA GLU A 246 -4.67 20.27 9.13
C GLU A 246 -3.63 19.42 9.89
N ALA A 247 -3.73 18.09 9.82
CA ALA A 247 -2.75 17.16 10.37
C ALA A 247 -1.45 17.05 9.53
N GLY A 248 -1.40 17.68 8.33
CA GLY A 248 -0.23 17.66 7.45
C GLY A 248 -0.24 16.54 6.40
N VAL A 249 -1.40 15.92 6.15
CA VAL A 249 -1.55 14.92 5.08
C VAL A 249 -1.46 15.61 3.72
N ALA A 250 -0.52 15.18 2.87
CA ALA A 250 -0.28 15.74 1.55
C ALA A 250 -1.16 15.12 0.45
N SER A 251 -1.59 13.87 0.62
CA SER A 251 -2.41 13.16 -0.38
C SER A 251 -3.45 12.27 0.29
N VAL A 252 -4.66 12.24 -0.27
CA VAL A 252 -5.75 11.35 0.13
C VAL A 252 -6.07 10.38 -1.00
N LYS A 253 -6.05 9.08 -0.68
CA LYS A 253 -6.16 7.99 -1.63
C LYS A 253 -7.52 7.29 -1.57
N ILE A 254 -8.15 7.15 -2.72
CA ILE A 254 -9.39 6.37 -2.87
C ILE A 254 -9.01 4.92 -3.22
N GLU A 255 -9.42 3.93 -2.41
CA GLU A 255 -9.26 2.51 -2.74
C GLU A 255 -10.36 2.08 -3.71
N GLY A 256 -10.01 1.35 -4.80
CA GLY A 256 -11.08 0.87 -5.66
C GLY A 256 -10.74 0.41 -7.07
N ARG A 257 -9.52 0.00 -7.43
CA ARG A 257 -9.16 -0.45 -8.80
C ARG A 257 -9.99 -1.63 -9.37
N LEU A 258 -10.68 -2.36 -8.51
CA LEU A 258 -11.64 -3.42 -8.89
C LEU A 258 -13.10 -2.93 -8.87
N ARG A 259 -13.32 -1.61 -8.84
CA ARG A 259 -14.64 -0.99 -8.85
C ARG A 259 -15.01 -0.51 -10.25
N THR A 260 -16.15 0.17 -10.36
CA THR A 260 -16.67 0.72 -11.62
C THR A 260 -16.23 2.17 -11.82
N PRO A 261 -16.30 2.70 -13.05
CA PRO A 261 -16.07 4.13 -13.33
C PRO A 261 -16.94 5.05 -12.48
N GLU A 262 -18.21 4.70 -12.30
CA GLU A 262 -19.18 5.46 -11.50
C GLU A 262 -18.75 5.60 -10.04
N TYR A 263 -18.18 4.53 -9.47
CA TYR A 263 -17.64 4.56 -8.13
C TYR A 263 -16.46 5.54 -8.01
N ALA A 264 -15.50 5.48 -8.95
CA ALA A 264 -14.36 6.38 -8.95
C ALA A 264 -14.81 7.85 -9.07
N ALA A 265 -15.75 8.11 -9.98
CA ALA A 265 -16.31 9.44 -10.19
C ALA A 265 -17.01 10.00 -8.94
N ALA A 266 -17.88 9.21 -8.31
CA ALA A 266 -18.61 9.64 -7.11
C ALA A 266 -17.66 9.94 -5.94
N ALA A 267 -16.66 9.08 -5.70
CA ALA A 267 -15.68 9.26 -4.64
C ALA A 267 -14.78 10.48 -4.87
N VAL A 268 -14.31 10.70 -6.11
CA VAL A 268 -13.54 11.89 -6.48
C VAL A 268 -14.36 13.17 -6.30
N ALA A 269 -15.60 13.19 -6.79
CA ALA A 269 -16.49 14.34 -6.69
C ALA A 269 -16.77 14.69 -5.21
N ALA A 270 -17.01 13.71 -4.35
CA ALA A 270 -17.20 13.90 -2.92
C ALA A 270 -15.94 14.49 -2.25
N CYS A 271 -14.76 13.92 -2.52
CA CYS A 271 -13.50 14.44 -1.98
C CYS A 271 -13.23 15.88 -2.46
N ARG A 272 -13.50 16.19 -3.74
CA ARG A 272 -13.33 17.53 -4.30
C ARG A 272 -14.25 18.55 -3.64
N ALA A 273 -15.52 18.22 -3.46
CA ALA A 273 -16.47 19.09 -2.78
C ALA A 273 -16.08 19.30 -1.31
N ALA A 274 -15.78 18.24 -0.57
CA ALA A 274 -15.35 18.32 0.83
C ALA A 274 -14.06 19.15 0.99
N ARG A 275 -13.09 19.00 0.07
CA ARG A 275 -11.85 19.82 0.04
C ARG A 275 -12.13 21.31 -0.19
N ALA A 276 -13.18 21.62 -0.93
CA ALA A 276 -13.64 23.00 -1.17
C ALA A 276 -14.56 23.52 -0.06
N GLY A 277 -14.84 22.74 0.99
CA GLY A 277 -15.79 23.11 2.04
C GLY A 277 -17.25 23.13 1.58
N GLN A 278 -17.55 22.45 0.48
CA GLN A 278 -18.88 22.36 -0.11
C GLN A 278 -19.58 21.05 0.28
N PRO A 279 -20.90 21.02 0.37
CA PRO A 279 -21.65 19.80 0.58
C PRO A 279 -21.49 18.85 -0.62
N TYR A 280 -21.51 17.55 -0.37
CA TYR A 280 -21.51 16.51 -1.38
C TYR A 280 -22.65 15.52 -1.18
N ASP A 281 -22.96 14.72 -2.18
CA ASP A 281 -24.05 13.74 -2.16
C ASP A 281 -23.60 12.46 -1.43
N GLU A 282 -23.80 12.45 -0.11
CA GLU A 282 -23.45 11.30 0.76
C GLU A 282 -24.26 10.04 0.40
N ALA A 283 -25.54 10.23 -0.04
CA ALA A 283 -26.38 9.13 -0.45
C ALA A 283 -25.84 8.46 -1.72
N LEU A 284 -25.48 9.26 -2.73
CA LEU A 284 -24.82 8.74 -3.93
C LEU A 284 -23.54 7.99 -3.60
N LEU A 285 -22.69 8.55 -2.73
CA LEU A 285 -21.41 7.93 -2.34
C LEU A 285 -21.63 6.57 -1.67
N ARG A 286 -22.63 6.46 -0.78
CA ARG A 286 -22.98 5.21 -0.10
C ARG A 286 -23.61 4.20 -1.06
N ASP A 287 -24.55 4.63 -1.89
CA ASP A 287 -25.38 3.77 -2.71
C ASP A 287 -24.59 3.23 -3.91
N ILE A 288 -23.63 3.99 -4.45
CA ILE A 288 -22.79 3.53 -5.57
C ILE A 288 -21.95 2.31 -5.21
N PHE A 289 -21.47 2.23 -3.98
CA PHE A 289 -20.87 1.02 -3.40
C PHE A 289 -20.61 1.15 -1.90
N SER A 290 -21.22 0.27 -1.11
CA SER A 290 -20.82 0.05 0.29
C SER A 290 -21.06 -1.41 0.70
N ARG A 291 -20.57 -1.79 1.88
CA ARG A 291 -20.84 -3.07 2.56
C ARG A 291 -21.64 -2.77 3.83
N SER A 292 -22.96 -2.68 3.68
CA SER A 292 -23.86 -2.29 4.79
C SER A 292 -23.48 -0.94 5.41
N GLY A 293 -23.10 0.03 4.55
CA GLY A 293 -22.64 1.35 4.95
C GLY A 293 -21.12 1.44 5.17
N PHE A 294 -20.72 2.48 5.91
CA PHE A 294 -19.34 2.88 6.10
C PHE A 294 -18.87 2.75 7.55
N THR A 295 -17.56 2.88 7.75
CA THR A 295 -16.91 2.98 9.05
C THR A 295 -15.76 3.98 9.03
N ASP A 296 -15.61 4.71 10.11
CA ASP A 296 -14.49 5.58 10.46
C ASP A 296 -13.73 5.07 11.69
N GLY A 297 -14.03 3.83 12.12
CA GLY A 297 -13.69 3.30 13.44
C GLY A 297 -12.21 3.36 13.78
N TYR A 298 -11.30 3.14 12.82
CA TYR A 298 -9.86 3.30 13.09
C TYR A 298 -9.49 4.76 13.31
N LEU A 299 -9.95 5.68 12.46
CA LEU A 299 -9.61 7.10 12.56
C LEU A 299 -10.07 7.70 13.92
N THR A 300 -11.26 7.31 14.37
CA THR A 300 -11.88 7.79 15.61
C THR A 300 -11.52 6.98 16.85
N GLY A 301 -10.74 5.91 16.71
CA GLY A 301 -10.39 4.98 17.79
C GLY A 301 -11.51 4.03 18.22
N ARG A 302 -12.68 4.04 17.57
CA ARG A 302 -13.85 3.20 17.87
C ARG A 302 -13.72 1.80 17.24
N ASN A 303 -12.80 1.00 17.76
CA ASN A 303 -12.54 -0.37 17.26
C ASN A 303 -13.57 -1.36 17.83
N ASP A 304 -14.83 -1.28 17.43
CA ASP A 304 -15.94 -2.07 17.95
C ASP A 304 -16.71 -2.86 16.85
N ARG A 305 -17.83 -3.47 17.24
CA ARG A 305 -18.67 -4.28 16.34
C ARG A 305 -19.26 -3.50 15.17
N THR A 306 -19.40 -2.18 15.27
CA THR A 306 -19.99 -1.35 14.22
C THR A 306 -19.12 -1.26 12.97
N MET A 307 -17.83 -1.60 13.10
CA MET A 307 -16.91 -1.65 11.97
C MET A 307 -17.17 -2.82 10.99
N PHE A 308 -17.90 -3.85 11.42
CA PHE A 308 -18.08 -5.07 10.63
C PHE A 308 -19.31 -4.95 9.72
N GLY A 309 -19.20 -5.49 8.50
CA GLY A 309 -20.28 -5.46 7.52
C GLY A 309 -20.00 -6.34 6.31
N VAL A 310 -21.07 -6.64 5.59
CA VAL A 310 -21.06 -7.43 4.37
C VAL A 310 -21.90 -6.73 3.31
N ARG A 311 -21.62 -7.00 2.04
CA ARG A 311 -22.47 -6.51 0.96
C ARG A 311 -23.72 -7.35 0.87
N THR A 312 -24.88 -6.71 0.86
CA THR A 312 -26.20 -7.32 0.76
C THR A 312 -26.77 -7.18 -0.67
N GLU A 313 -27.88 -7.88 -0.94
CA GLU A 313 -28.63 -7.68 -2.19
C GLU A 313 -29.22 -6.28 -2.28
N GLN A 314 -29.60 -5.68 -1.15
CA GLN A 314 -30.07 -4.29 -1.07
C GLN A 314 -28.97 -3.32 -1.50
N ASP A 315 -27.73 -3.51 -1.01
CA ASP A 315 -26.58 -2.70 -1.45
C ASP A 315 -26.36 -2.84 -2.96
N ALA A 316 -26.53 -4.04 -3.52
CA ALA A 316 -26.39 -4.27 -4.96
C ALA A 316 -27.50 -3.61 -5.78
N ALA A 317 -28.74 -3.59 -5.28
CA ALA A 317 -29.87 -2.90 -5.91
C ALA A 317 -29.67 -1.37 -5.87
N ALA A 318 -29.26 -0.82 -4.74
CA ALA A 318 -28.92 0.59 -4.59
C ALA A 318 -27.83 1.03 -5.61
N THR A 319 -26.79 0.21 -5.79
CA THR A 319 -25.73 0.48 -6.78
C THR A 319 -26.29 0.60 -8.19
N ARG A 320 -27.19 -0.31 -8.61
CA ARG A 320 -27.80 -0.24 -9.95
C ARG A 320 -28.63 1.03 -10.13
N ALA A 321 -29.36 1.44 -9.09
CA ALA A 321 -30.17 2.66 -9.12
C ALA A 321 -29.34 3.95 -9.13
N ALA A 322 -28.20 3.97 -8.43
CA ALA A 322 -27.33 5.13 -8.33
C ALA A 322 -26.43 5.35 -9.57
N ALA A 323 -26.11 4.29 -10.32
CA ALA A 323 -25.16 4.35 -11.42
C ALA A 323 -25.47 5.40 -12.51
N PRO A 324 -26.72 5.60 -12.97
CA PRO A 324 -27.02 6.63 -13.96
C PRO A 324 -26.68 8.05 -13.48
N LYS A 325 -26.97 8.37 -12.23
CA LYS A 325 -26.65 9.67 -11.62
C LYS A 325 -25.13 9.88 -11.54
N ALA A 326 -24.39 8.85 -11.17
CA ALA A 326 -22.93 8.92 -11.09
C ALA A 326 -22.28 9.14 -12.46
N ARG A 327 -22.87 8.62 -13.56
CA ARG A 327 -22.36 8.83 -14.93
C ARG A 327 -22.38 10.29 -15.36
N GLU A 328 -23.31 11.08 -14.87
CA GLU A 328 -23.37 12.51 -15.18
C GLU A 328 -22.15 13.29 -14.65
N LEU A 329 -21.44 12.79 -13.61
CA LEU A 329 -20.26 13.42 -13.02
C LEU A 329 -19.06 13.48 -13.99
N PHE A 330 -18.97 12.57 -14.95
CA PHE A 330 -17.85 12.48 -15.89
C PHE A 330 -18.29 12.48 -17.36
N ARG A 331 -19.51 12.96 -17.63
CA ARG A 331 -20.08 13.04 -18.99
C ARG A 331 -19.42 14.12 -19.83
N ARG A 332 -18.89 15.17 -19.20
CA ARG A 332 -18.34 16.34 -19.86
C ARG A 332 -16.89 16.57 -19.44
N GLU A 333 -16.13 17.20 -20.34
CA GLU A 333 -14.78 17.66 -20.02
C GLU A 333 -14.82 18.66 -18.85
N LEU A 334 -13.90 18.50 -17.92
CA LEU A 334 -13.71 19.40 -16.79
C LEU A 334 -12.63 20.44 -17.11
N SER A 335 -13.01 21.69 -17.33
CA SER A 335 -12.05 22.78 -17.47
C SER A 335 -11.38 23.08 -16.13
N ARG A 336 -10.09 22.77 -16.02
CA ARG A 336 -9.30 22.87 -14.79
C ARG A 336 -7.87 23.36 -14.98
N VAL A 337 -7.33 23.34 -16.20
CA VAL A 337 -5.99 23.79 -16.51
C VAL A 337 -6.01 25.30 -16.73
N PRO A 338 -5.43 26.11 -15.82
CA PRO A 338 -5.44 27.55 -15.97
C PRO A 338 -4.65 27.96 -17.21
N VAL A 339 -5.22 28.82 -18.03
CA VAL A 339 -4.57 29.33 -19.24
C VAL A 339 -4.71 30.85 -19.31
N ARG A 340 -3.62 31.52 -19.71
CA ARG A 340 -3.59 32.91 -20.07
C ARG A 340 -3.69 33.02 -21.58
N LEU A 341 -4.66 33.80 -22.06
CA LEU A 341 -4.82 34.14 -23.47
C LEU A 341 -4.37 35.58 -23.69
N THR A 342 -3.50 35.84 -24.68
CA THR A 342 -3.01 37.15 -25.00
C THR A 342 -3.26 37.46 -26.47
N VAL A 343 -3.90 38.61 -26.75
CA VAL A 343 -4.14 39.11 -28.09
C VAL A 343 -3.11 40.14 -28.41
N SER A 344 -2.54 40.08 -29.62
CA SER A 344 -1.69 41.12 -30.20
C SER A 344 -2.07 41.30 -31.65
N CYS A 345 -1.63 42.44 -32.25
CA CYS A 345 -1.85 42.74 -33.65
C CYS A 345 -0.52 43.14 -34.29
N GLU A 346 -0.14 42.49 -35.38
CA GLU A 346 1.06 42.78 -36.15
C GLU A 346 0.73 42.73 -37.65
N GLY A 347 1.09 43.82 -38.37
CA GLY A 347 0.89 43.87 -39.83
C GLY A 347 -0.56 43.71 -40.28
N GLY A 348 -1.52 44.18 -39.49
CA GLY A 348 -2.93 44.07 -39.77
C GLY A 348 -3.59 42.75 -39.36
N ARG A 349 -2.81 41.77 -38.93
CA ARG A 349 -3.34 40.48 -38.47
C ARG A 349 -3.37 40.34 -36.95
N VAL A 350 -4.38 39.67 -36.45
CA VAL A 350 -4.49 39.38 -35.05
C VAL A 350 -3.76 38.07 -34.76
N ARG A 351 -2.89 38.09 -33.73
CA ARG A 351 -2.24 36.93 -33.14
C ARG A 351 -2.89 36.66 -31.80
N LEU A 352 -3.27 35.42 -31.56
CA LEU A 352 -3.69 34.91 -30.27
C LEU A 352 -2.63 33.92 -29.75
N SER A 353 -2.09 34.20 -28.58
CA SER A 353 -1.21 33.26 -27.87
C SER A 353 -1.89 32.73 -26.60
N ALA A 354 -1.62 31.47 -26.25
CA ALA A 354 -2.03 30.81 -25.01
C ALA A 354 -0.78 30.34 -24.28
N ALA A 355 -0.78 30.49 -22.96
CA ALA A 355 0.27 29.96 -22.09
C ALA A 355 -0.37 29.39 -20.80
N ASP A 356 0.08 28.24 -20.37
CA ASP A 356 -0.32 27.67 -19.09
C ASP A 356 0.71 27.92 -17.98
N ARG A 357 0.46 27.41 -16.79
CA ARG A 357 1.37 27.56 -15.65
C ARG A 357 2.54 26.57 -15.67
N ASP A 358 2.47 25.53 -16.50
CA ASP A 358 3.49 24.48 -16.61
C ASP A 358 4.54 24.81 -17.68
N GLY A 359 4.36 25.94 -18.40
CA GLY A 359 5.32 26.47 -19.38
C GLY A 359 5.00 26.08 -20.83
N HIS A 360 3.90 25.42 -21.09
CA HIS A 360 3.45 25.15 -22.46
C HIS A 360 2.87 26.40 -23.10
N THR A 361 3.15 26.60 -24.38
CA THR A 361 2.71 27.78 -25.14
C THR A 361 2.24 27.40 -26.53
N ALA A 362 1.25 28.11 -27.03
CA ALA A 362 0.77 27.96 -28.41
C ALA A 362 0.34 29.29 -28.98
N GLU A 363 0.37 29.43 -30.29
CA GLU A 363 -0.09 30.66 -30.97
C GLU A 363 -0.73 30.36 -32.31
N ALA A 364 -1.66 31.25 -32.67
CA ALA A 364 -2.31 31.26 -33.98
C ALA A 364 -2.51 32.70 -34.48
N VAL A 365 -2.51 32.85 -35.80
CA VAL A 365 -2.68 34.12 -36.47
C VAL A 365 -3.96 34.10 -37.31
N SER A 366 -4.72 35.21 -37.32
CA SER A 366 -5.96 35.32 -38.10
C SER A 366 -5.70 35.11 -39.59
N ARG A 367 -6.65 34.51 -40.28
CA ARG A 367 -6.57 34.30 -41.73
C ARG A 367 -6.81 35.58 -42.50
N GLN A 368 -7.60 36.50 -41.93
CA GLN A 368 -7.95 37.76 -42.51
C GLN A 368 -7.30 38.92 -41.74
N ASP A 369 -7.10 40.04 -42.41
CA ASP A 369 -6.65 41.27 -41.77
C ASP A 369 -7.83 41.85 -40.96
N ALA A 370 -7.51 42.33 -39.76
CA ALA A 370 -8.50 43.00 -38.92
C ALA A 370 -8.79 44.41 -39.48
N GLN A 371 -10.05 44.77 -39.44
CA GLN A 371 -10.53 46.08 -39.88
C GLN A 371 -10.76 47.00 -38.66
N PRO A 372 -10.65 48.32 -38.77
CA PRO A 372 -11.06 49.23 -37.70
C PRO A 372 -12.54 49.02 -37.35
N ALA A 373 -12.84 48.85 -36.08
CA ALA A 373 -14.20 48.69 -35.59
C ALA A 373 -14.89 50.04 -35.37
N GLN A 374 -16.17 50.14 -35.68
CA GLN A 374 -16.98 51.35 -35.41
C GLN A 374 -17.33 51.51 -33.92
N ARG A 375 -17.20 50.44 -33.13
CA ARG A 375 -17.48 50.37 -31.69
C ARG A 375 -16.44 49.51 -31.02
N ASP A 376 -16.25 49.70 -29.72
CA ASP A 376 -15.44 48.80 -28.91
C ASP A 376 -15.96 47.37 -28.98
N GLN A 377 -15.08 46.44 -29.31
CA GLN A 377 -15.37 44.97 -29.42
C GLN A 377 -14.85 44.20 -28.22
N GLY A 378 -14.25 44.85 -27.22
CA GLY A 378 -13.55 44.18 -26.13
C GLY A 378 -14.35 43.13 -25.38
N GLU A 379 -15.61 43.45 -25.02
CA GLU A 379 -16.47 42.48 -24.37
C GLU A 379 -16.85 41.27 -25.26
N ALA A 380 -17.10 41.55 -26.57
CA ALA A 380 -17.45 40.48 -27.51
C ALA A 380 -16.26 39.53 -27.73
N ILE A 381 -15.04 40.07 -27.84
CA ILE A 381 -13.78 39.33 -27.97
C ILE A 381 -13.53 38.51 -26.72
N ARG A 382 -13.62 39.11 -25.51
CA ARG A 382 -13.43 38.39 -24.26
C ARG A 382 -14.45 37.25 -24.11
N ARG A 383 -15.70 37.47 -24.45
CA ARG A 383 -16.76 36.46 -24.44
C ARG A 383 -16.47 35.33 -25.44
N ALA A 384 -15.95 35.65 -26.64
CA ALA A 384 -15.60 34.65 -27.64
C ALA A 384 -14.42 33.77 -27.18
N LEU A 385 -13.35 34.42 -26.66
CA LEU A 385 -12.15 33.74 -26.17
C LEU A 385 -12.40 32.95 -24.89
N GLY A 386 -13.30 33.41 -24.02
CA GLY A 386 -13.68 32.74 -22.78
C GLY A 386 -14.52 31.46 -22.93
N LYS A 387 -15.02 31.14 -24.16
CA LYS A 387 -15.81 29.93 -24.43
C LYS A 387 -14.95 28.68 -24.59
N THR A 388 -14.32 28.23 -23.50
CA THR A 388 -13.44 27.06 -23.50
C THR A 388 -14.13 25.74 -23.12
N GLY A 389 -15.45 25.73 -22.96
CA GLY A 389 -16.22 24.53 -22.65
C GLY A 389 -15.94 23.41 -23.64
N GLY A 390 -15.80 22.15 -23.13
CA GLY A 390 -15.40 21.00 -23.92
C GLY A 390 -13.88 20.82 -24.07
N THR A 391 -13.08 21.70 -23.43
CA THR A 391 -11.62 21.57 -23.32
C THR A 391 -11.20 21.53 -21.86
N PRO A 392 -10.00 21.03 -21.53
CA PRO A 392 -9.50 21.04 -20.15
C PRO A 392 -9.10 22.45 -19.66
N PHE A 393 -9.10 23.45 -20.53
CA PHE A 393 -8.58 24.79 -20.24
C PHE A 393 -9.60 25.70 -19.57
N LEU A 394 -9.14 26.41 -18.52
CA LEU A 394 -9.88 27.41 -17.78
C LEU A 394 -9.18 28.77 -17.99
N PRO A 395 -9.79 29.73 -18.71
CA PRO A 395 -9.20 31.04 -18.89
C PRO A 395 -9.06 31.76 -17.53
N GLU A 396 -7.82 31.97 -17.10
CA GLU A 396 -7.51 32.69 -15.88
C GLU A 396 -7.36 34.19 -16.16
N GLU A 397 -6.78 34.51 -17.31
CA GLU A 397 -6.55 35.89 -17.76
C GLU A 397 -6.72 35.98 -19.28
N ILE A 398 -7.42 37.00 -19.74
CA ILE A 398 -7.49 37.37 -21.17
C ILE A 398 -6.92 38.78 -21.32
N ARG A 399 -5.67 38.85 -21.79
CA ARG A 399 -4.99 40.11 -22.09
C ARG A 399 -5.40 40.61 -23.46
N LEU A 400 -6.15 41.68 -23.47
CA LEU A 400 -6.65 42.33 -24.68
C LEU A 400 -6.24 43.82 -24.63
N PRO A 401 -5.22 44.28 -25.39
CA PRO A 401 -4.85 45.67 -25.50
C PRO A 401 -6.01 46.51 -26.06
N GLU A 402 -6.06 47.80 -25.70
CA GLU A 402 -7.10 48.73 -26.17
C GLU A 402 -7.16 48.82 -27.69
N GLU A 403 -6.00 48.80 -28.35
CA GLU A 403 -5.88 48.81 -29.79
C GLU A 403 -6.56 47.62 -30.43
N ALA A 404 -6.35 46.44 -29.86
CA ALA A 404 -7.01 45.18 -30.33
C ALA A 404 -8.53 45.19 -30.06
N ALA A 405 -8.99 45.85 -29.01
CA ALA A 405 -10.41 46.02 -28.71
C ALA A 405 -11.14 46.93 -29.74
N ARG A 406 -10.40 47.72 -30.48
CA ARG A 406 -10.94 48.58 -31.56
C ARG A 406 -10.83 47.95 -32.95
N LEU A 407 -10.47 46.69 -33.03
CA LEU A 407 -10.40 45.93 -34.28
C LEU A 407 -11.65 45.08 -34.46
N PHE A 408 -12.09 44.96 -35.69
CA PHE A 408 -13.17 44.05 -36.10
C PHE A 408 -12.58 42.85 -36.81
N LEU A 409 -12.93 41.68 -36.31
CA LEU A 409 -12.82 40.39 -36.98
C LEU A 409 -14.17 39.69 -36.89
N PRO A 410 -14.56 38.90 -37.90
CA PRO A 410 -15.75 38.02 -37.79
C PRO A 410 -15.65 37.13 -36.56
N GLY A 411 -16.82 36.87 -35.92
CA GLY A 411 -16.85 36.03 -34.74
C GLY A 411 -16.38 34.56 -35.00
N SER A 412 -16.46 34.13 -36.27
CA SER A 412 -15.89 32.85 -36.73
C SER A 412 -14.36 32.83 -36.61
N GLU A 413 -13.68 33.92 -36.95
CA GLU A 413 -12.21 34.02 -36.83
C GLU A 413 -11.74 33.94 -35.36
N TRP A 414 -12.41 34.68 -34.47
CA TRP A 414 -12.09 34.57 -33.03
C TRP A 414 -12.31 33.14 -32.46
N ASN A 415 -13.37 32.48 -32.90
CA ASN A 415 -13.63 31.11 -32.50
C ASN A 415 -12.61 30.12 -33.07
N GLU A 416 -12.13 30.35 -34.29
CA GLU A 416 -11.11 29.52 -34.92
C GLU A 416 -9.75 29.74 -34.28
N LEU A 417 -9.32 30.99 -34.06
CA LEU A 417 -8.09 31.30 -33.32
C LEU A 417 -8.05 30.61 -31.97
N ARG A 418 -9.13 30.78 -31.19
CA ARG A 418 -9.24 30.10 -29.88
C ARG A 418 -9.11 28.58 -30.00
N ARG A 419 -9.84 27.95 -30.91
CA ARG A 419 -9.81 26.51 -31.11
C ARG A 419 -8.41 26.05 -31.50
N THR A 420 -7.81 26.66 -32.49
CA THR A 420 -6.47 26.31 -32.99
C THR A 420 -5.42 26.40 -31.87
N VAL A 421 -5.44 27.49 -31.12
CA VAL A 421 -4.46 27.72 -30.02
C VAL A 421 -4.66 26.69 -28.92
N LEU A 422 -5.91 26.40 -28.52
CA LEU A 422 -6.18 25.41 -27.46
C LEU A 422 -5.90 23.98 -27.89
N ASP A 423 -6.15 23.66 -29.17
CA ASP A 423 -5.82 22.33 -29.72
C ASP A 423 -4.30 22.11 -29.79
N GLN A 424 -3.54 23.13 -30.20
CA GLN A 424 -2.06 23.11 -30.17
C GLN A 424 -1.52 22.97 -28.75
N LEU A 425 -2.06 23.74 -27.80
CA LEU A 425 -1.66 23.67 -26.40
C LEU A 425 -1.97 22.30 -25.81
N LEU A 426 -3.11 21.71 -26.17
CA LEU A 426 -3.50 20.36 -25.74
C LEU A 426 -2.55 19.30 -26.31
N ALA A 427 -2.17 19.43 -27.58
CA ALA A 427 -1.22 18.53 -28.22
C ALA A 427 0.17 18.60 -27.57
N ASP A 428 0.65 19.82 -27.26
CA ASP A 428 1.92 20.03 -26.57
C ASP A 428 1.92 19.42 -25.16
N ARG A 429 0.86 19.64 -24.38
CA ARG A 429 0.67 19.02 -23.06
C ARG A 429 0.56 17.49 -23.11
N SER A 430 0.04 16.95 -24.21
CA SER A 430 -0.10 15.50 -24.42
C SER A 430 1.20 14.87 -24.91
N ALA A 431 2.20 15.65 -25.29
CA ALA A 431 3.44 15.12 -25.81
C ALA A 431 4.14 14.26 -24.77
N PRO A 432 4.71 13.11 -25.16
CA PRO A 432 5.46 12.26 -24.25
C PRO A 432 6.62 13.01 -23.58
N ALA A 433 6.71 12.89 -22.26
CA ALA A 433 7.82 13.45 -21.47
C ALA A 433 8.56 12.31 -20.73
N PRO A 434 9.28 11.43 -21.45
CA PRO A 434 9.93 10.27 -20.89
C PRO A 434 10.98 10.69 -19.85
N LYS A 435 11.10 9.90 -18.79
CA LYS A 435 12.20 10.03 -17.83
C LYS A 435 13.47 9.37 -18.38
N GLU A 436 14.62 9.87 -17.95
CA GLU A 436 15.91 9.24 -18.27
C GLU A 436 15.92 7.75 -17.90
N VAL A 437 16.35 6.91 -18.84
CA VAL A 437 16.55 5.49 -18.60
C VAL A 437 18.03 5.17 -18.72
N ARG A 438 18.64 4.72 -17.63
CA ARG A 438 20.06 4.38 -17.58
C ARG A 438 20.29 2.92 -17.95
N PRO A 439 21.42 2.60 -18.59
CA PRO A 439 21.84 1.22 -18.80
C PRO A 439 21.98 0.49 -17.45
N PHE A 440 21.37 -0.66 -17.34
CA PHE A 440 21.42 -1.50 -16.14
C PHE A 440 21.38 -2.98 -16.53
N ALA A 441 22.30 -3.75 -15.98
CA ALA A 441 22.29 -5.20 -16.04
C ALA A 441 22.03 -5.76 -14.63
N LEU A 442 21.14 -6.73 -14.53
CA LEU A 442 20.91 -7.42 -13.27
C LEU A 442 22.20 -8.12 -12.80
N PRO A 443 22.54 -8.02 -11.52
CA PRO A 443 23.65 -8.81 -10.99
C PRO A 443 23.35 -10.30 -11.11
N SER A 444 24.36 -11.11 -11.39
CA SER A 444 24.24 -12.55 -11.33
C SER A 444 24.25 -13.00 -9.87
N PHE A 445 23.28 -13.85 -9.51
CA PHE A 445 23.20 -14.44 -8.19
C PHE A 445 23.61 -15.92 -8.26
N SER A 446 24.58 -16.31 -7.44
CA SER A 446 24.97 -17.72 -7.31
C SER A 446 23.86 -18.47 -6.60
N LEU A 447 23.40 -19.58 -7.20
CA LEU A 447 22.35 -20.39 -6.60
C LEU A 447 22.88 -21.14 -5.36
N ARG A 448 22.08 -21.18 -4.33
CA ARG A 448 22.32 -22.08 -3.18
C ARG A 448 22.15 -23.54 -3.61
N PRO A 449 22.85 -24.48 -2.96
CA PRO A 449 22.66 -25.91 -3.24
C PRO A 449 21.18 -26.33 -3.12
N ALA A 450 20.77 -27.30 -3.93
CA ALA A 450 19.42 -27.85 -3.88
C ALA A 450 19.16 -28.68 -2.62
N ALA A 451 20.21 -29.27 -2.08
CA ALA A 451 20.18 -29.98 -0.79
C ALA A 451 21.17 -29.31 0.16
N GLY A 452 20.76 -29.12 1.39
CA GLY A 452 21.53 -28.47 2.45
C GLY A 452 21.52 -29.30 3.73
N SER A 453 22.27 -28.82 4.72
CA SER A 453 22.20 -29.30 6.10
C SER A 453 21.95 -28.10 7.01
N PRO A 454 20.74 -27.51 6.94
CA PRO A 454 20.44 -26.32 7.74
C PRO A 454 20.56 -26.65 9.22
N LYS A 455 21.23 -25.76 9.97
CA LYS A 455 21.35 -25.93 11.42
C LYS A 455 19.99 -25.69 12.07
N PRO A 456 19.52 -26.62 12.95
CA PRO A 456 18.27 -26.42 13.67
C PRO A 456 18.34 -25.16 14.55
N ALA A 457 17.25 -24.39 14.57
CA ALA A 457 17.01 -23.29 15.46
C ALA A 457 15.53 -23.25 15.86
N ALA A 458 15.18 -22.48 16.87
CA ALA A 458 13.80 -22.40 17.30
C ALA A 458 13.38 -20.98 17.65
N ARG A 459 12.12 -20.66 17.44
CA ARG A 459 11.45 -19.44 17.93
C ARG A 459 10.39 -19.87 18.96
N PHE A 460 10.42 -19.25 20.13
CA PHE A 460 9.45 -19.53 21.21
C PHE A 460 8.64 -18.26 21.49
N GLU A 461 7.35 -18.45 21.86
CA GLU A 461 6.48 -17.36 22.25
C GLU A 461 6.74 -16.88 23.67
N THR A 462 7.15 -17.79 24.56
CA THR A 462 7.42 -17.51 25.98
C THR A 462 8.74 -18.11 26.42
N ALA A 463 9.34 -17.53 27.46
CA ALA A 463 10.53 -18.07 28.09
C ALA A 463 10.27 -19.49 28.67
N ASP A 464 9.06 -19.76 29.15
CA ASP A 464 8.71 -21.07 29.74
C ASP A 464 8.78 -22.23 28.73
N GLN A 465 8.47 -21.97 27.45
CA GLN A 465 8.63 -22.97 26.38
C GLN A 465 10.10 -23.36 26.20
N LEU A 466 11.03 -22.42 26.27
CA LEU A 466 12.48 -22.68 26.19
C LEU A 466 13.02 -23.32 27.47
N LEU A 467 12.63 -22.79 28.63
CA LEU A 467 13.10 -23.26 29.93
C LEU A 467 12.63 -24.69 30.23
N GLY A 468 11.45 -25.06 29.75
CA GLY A 468 10.90 -26.42 29.86
C GLY A 468 11.61 -27.48 29.01
N LEU A 469 12.53 -27.10 28.13
CA LEU A 469 13.31 -28.04 27.32
C LEU A 469 14.47 -28.64 28.13
N PRO A 470 14.78 -29.95 28.00
CA PRO A 470 16.03 -30.52 28.49
C PRO A 470 17.27 -29.86 27.89
N GLY A 471 18.35 -29.78 28.68
CA GLY A 471 19.64 -29.20 28.21
C GLY A 471 20.12 -29.85 26.91
N ALA A 472 20.08 -31.18 26.82
CA ALA A 472 20.51 -31.90 25.63
C ALA A 472 19.72 -31.55 24.34
N LEU A 473 18.47 -31.12 24.43
CA LEU A 473 17.72 -30.63 23.28
C LEU A 473 18.11 -29.19 22.92
N ARG A 474 18.28 -28.33 23.93
CA ARG A 474 18.76 -26.95 23.74
C ARG A 474 20.14 -26.91 23.07
N ASP A 475 21.05 -27.83 23.43
CA ASP A 475 22.40 -27.89 22.88
C ASP A 475 22.44 -28.24 21.38
N ARG A 476 21.41 -28.88 20.88
CA ARG A 476 21.24 -29.20 19.44
C ARG A 476 20.78 -28.01 18.60
N LEU A 477 20.26 -26.94 19.23
CA LEU A 477 19.82 -25.73 18.52
C LEU A 477 20.98 -24.78 18.31
N ALA A 478 21.12 -24.18 17.14
CA ALA A 478 22.12 -23.18 16.84
C ALA A 478 21.88 -21.88 17.62
N PHE A 479 20.63 -21.45 17.69
CA PHE A 479 20.16 -20.30 18.44
C PHE A 479 18.67 -20.44 18.71
N TRP A 480 18.14 -19.51 19.52
CA TRP A 480 16.69 -19.36 19.69
C TRP A 480 16.28 -17.91 19.67
N VAL A 481 15.02 -17.68 19.26
CA VAL A 481 14.39 -16.37 19.15
C VAL A 481 13.26 -16.29 20.19
N LEU A 482 13.24 -15.20 20.96
CA LEU A 482 12.15 -14.89 21.90
C LEU A 482 11.69 -13.44 21.71
N PRO A 483 10.39 -13.13 21.96
CA PRO A 483 9.97 -11.75 22.11
C PRO A 483 10.87 -11.00 23.10
N ALA A 484 11.30 -9.79 22.75
CA ALA A 484 12.23 -9.01 23.58
C ALA A 484 11.75 -8.85 25.03
N ALA A 485 10.44 -8.79 25.26
CA ALA A 485 9.87 -8.70 26.60
C ALA A 485 10.06 -9.97 27.47
N GLU A 486 10.30 -11.13 26.83
CA GLU A 486 10.52 -12.42 27.52
C GLU A 486 11.99 -12.67 27.86
N VAL A 487 12.91 -11.99 27.15
CA VAL A 487 14.36 -12.21 27.27
C VAL A 487 14.91 -11.97 28.68
N PRO A 488 14.51 -10.92 29.43
CA PRO A 488 15.02 -10.71 30.81
C PRO A 488 14.74 -11.86 31.79
N ARG A 489 13.77 -12.74 31.47
CA ARG A 489 13.47 -13.93 32.29
C ARG A 489 14.50 -15.06 32.11
N LEU A 490 15.37 -14.96 31.10
CA LEU A 490 16.34 -16.02 30.80
C LEU A 490 17.54 -15.99 31.76
N PRO A 491 17.95 -17.17 32.24
CA PRO A 491 19.24 -17.33 32.94
C PRO A 491 20.41 -16.89 32.03
N GLU A 492 21.46 -16.36 32.64
CA GLU A 492 22.65 -15.85 31.94
C GLU A 492 23.27 -16.85 30.93
N PRO A 493 23.42 -18.16 31.23
CA PRO A 493 24.02 -19.11 30.28
C PRO A 493 23.21 -19.30 28.96
N LEU A 494 21.94 -18.91 28.90
CA LEU A 494 21.12 -19.04 27.70
C LEU A 494 21.18 -17.79 26.82
N ARG A 495 21.58 -16.63 27.35
CA ARG A 495 21.58 -15.34 26.68
C ARG A 495 22.49 -15.26 25.43
N PRO A 496 23.71 -15.83 25.42
CA PRO A 496 24.60 -15.72 24.25
C PRO A 496 24.12 -16.36 22.97
N ARG A 497 23.09 -17.20 23.05
CA ARG A 497 22.45 -17.86 21.88
C ARG A 497 21.04 -17.34 21.62
N THR A 498 20.64 -16.27 22.30
CA THR A 498 19.30 -15.66 22.21
C THR A 498 19.28 -14.50 21.22
N LEU A 499 18.30 -14.48 20.33
CA LEU A 499 17.90 -13.33 19.54
C LEU A 499 16.60 -12.74 20.12
N ALA A 500 16.61 -11.43 20.46
CA ALA A 500 15.44 -10.72 20.96
C ALA A 500 14.56 -10.29 19.79
N GLU A 501 13.31 -10.74 19.71
CA GLU A 501 12.41 -10.41 18.61
C GLU A 501 11.56 -9.19 18.93
N LEU A 502 11.53 -8.20 18.01
CA LEU A 502 10.61 -7.07 18.07
C LEU A 502 9.30 -7.38 17.33
N PRO A 503 8.16 -6.82 17.78
CA PRO A 503 6.86 -7.12 17.17
C PRO A 503 6.75 -6.61 15.72
N ARG A 504 5.97 -7.27 14.88
CA ARG A 504 5.76 -6.90 13.46
C ARG A 504 5.08 -5.55 13.28
N VAL A 505 4.21 -5.16 14.22
CA VAL A 505 3.53 -3.86 14.23
C VAL A 505 3.49 -3.28 15.64
N GLN A 506 3.45 -1.96 15.74
CA GLN A 506 3.65 -1.21 16.97
C GLN A 506 2.76 0.04 16.99
N PHE A 507 1.43 -0.17 17.02
CA PHE A 507 0.47 0.93 17.05
C PHE A 507 0.46 1.63 18.43
N GLY A 508 0.45 2.97 18.42
CA GLY A 508 0.31 3.79 19.62
C GLY A 508 1.33 3.42 20.72
N ALA A 509 0.84 3.07 21.89
CA ALA A 509 1.68 2.72 23.05
C ALA A 509 2.58 1.49 22.86
N ALA A 510 2.36 0.69 21.83
CA ALA A 510 3.16 -0.51 21.55
C ALA A 510 4.58 -0.16 21.07
N GLU A 511 4.79 0.98 20.39
CA GLU A 511 6.15 1.40 19.99
C GLU A 511 7.04 1.75 21.18
N PRO A 512 6.63 2.64 22.12
CA PRO A 512 7.42 2.88 23.34
C PRO A 512 7.65 1.61 24.16
N ALA A 513 6.68 0.69 24.21
CA ALA A 513 6.83 -0.59 24.91
C ALA A 513 7.90 -1.46 24.25
N ALA A 514 7.93 -1.55 22.92
CA ALA A 514 8.96 -2.30 22.19
C ALA A 514 10.36 -1.69 22.38
N ARG A 515 10.49 -0.36 22.39
CA ARG A 515 11.76 0.32 22.69
C ARG A 515 12.25 0.01 24.10
N ARG A 516 11.36 0.05 25.11
CA ARG A 516 11.73 -0.33 26.49
C ARG A 516 12.15 -1.79 26.58
N ALA A 517 11.44 -2.69 25.88
CA ALA A 517 11.81 -4.12 25.86
C ALA A 517 13.18 -4.34 25.20
N LEU A 518 13.49 -3.61 24.13
CA LEU A 518 14.80 -3.65 23.49
C LEU A 518 15.89 -3.10 24.42
N ALA A 519 15.66 -1.95 25.05
CA ALA A 519 16.59 -1.35 26.00
C ALA A 519 16.89 -2.27 27.18
N ALA A 520 15.89 -3.04 27.66
CA ALA A 520 16.10 -4.05 28.70
C ALA A 520 16.91 -5.27 28.23
N CYS A 521 17.14 -5.41 26.93
CA CYS A 521 18.00 -6.44 26.35
C CYS A 521 19.47 -6.00 26.19
N GLU A 522 19.73 -4.70 26.22
CA GLU A 522 21.08 -4.16 26.11
C GLU A 522 21.94 -4.63 27.29
N GLY A 523 23.21 -4.95 27.02
CA GLY A 523 24.15 -5.42 28.04
C GLY A 523 23.94 -6.85 28.54
N LEU A 524 22.88 -7.56 28.07
CA LEU A 524 22.65 -8.95 28.49
C LEU A 524 23.50 -9.99 27.76
N GLY A 525 24.39 -9.59 26.83
CA GLY A 525 25.24 -10.52 26.08
C GLY A 525 24.48 -11.36 25.05
N LEU A 526 23.43 -10.82 24.43
CA LEU A 526 22.62 -11.52 23.43
C LEU A 526 23.35 -11.68 22.10
N ALA A 527 22.95 -12.69 21.31
CA ALA A 527 23.42 -12.89 19.95
C ALA A 527 22.93 -11.79 18.99
N GLY A 528 21.81 -11.13 19.28
CA GLY A 528 21.31 -10.04 18.47
C GLY A 528 19.82 -9.74 18.66
N VAL A 529 19.28 -8.94 17.75
CA VAL A 529 17.87 -8.56 17.70
C VAL A 529 17.25 -8.87 16.32
N VAL A 530 16.02 -9.37 16.33
CA VAL A 530 15.24 -9.65 15.12
C VAL A 530 14.29 -8.48 14.85
N LEU A 531 14.46 -7.83 13.70
CA LEU A 531 13.65 -6.72 13.24
C LEU A 531 12.54 -7.23 12.31
N ASN A 532 11.34 -6.79 12.54
CA ASN A 532 10.14 -7.19 11.79
C ASN A 532 9.45 -6.03 11.05
N ASN A 533 9.97 -4.80 11.17
CA ASN A 533 9.41 -3.61 10.52
C ASN A 533 10.53 -2.62 10.20
N LEU A 534 10.37 -1.86 9.10
CA LEU A 534 11.36 -0.87 8.67
C LEU A 534 11.64 0.22 9.72
N ALA A 535 10.64 0.60 10.53
CA ALA A 535 10.82 1.56 11.61
C ALA A 535 11.90 1.14 12.61
N GLN A 536 12.07 -0.15 12.83
CA GLN A 536 12.97 -0.71 13.83
C GLN A 536 14.45 -0.58 13.45
N PHE A 537 14.77 -0.31 12.18
CA PHE A 537 16.14 0.04 11.77
C PHE A 537 16.65 1.34 12.41
N ARG A 538 15.72 2.19 12.88
CA ARG A 538 16.03 3.45 13.56
C ARG A 538 16.02 3.35 15.09
N PHE A 539 15.79 2.16 15.63
CA PHE A 539 15.93 1.96 17.07
C PHE A 539 17.39 1.91 17.44
N ASP A 540 17.73 2.62 18.49
CA ASP A 540 19.09 2.61 19.03
C ASP A 540 19.37 1.27 19.70
N THR A 541 20.41 0.57 19.21
CA THR A 541 20.86 -0.72 19.74
C THR A 541 22.26 -1.05 19.23
N ALA A 542 23.10 -1.57 20.10
CA ALA A 542 24.41 -2.12 19.77
C ALA A 542 24.30 -3.60 19.32
N LEU A 543 23.15 -4.24 19.49
CA LEU A 543 22.94 -5.66 19.15
C LEU A 543 23.02 -5.88 17.63
N PRO A 544 23.65 -6.98 17.17
CA PRO A 544 23.60 -7.42 15.78
C PRO A 544 22.14 -7.58 15.31
N ARG A 545 21.83 -7.07 14.11
CA ARG A 545 20.47 -7.01 13.57
C ARG A 545 20.21 -8.15 12.61
N PHE A 546 19.07 -8.80 12.75
CA PHE A 546 18.57 -9.87 11.87
C PHE A 546 17.16 -9.54 11.39
N GLY A 547 16.81 -10.00 10.19
CA GLY A 547 15.49 -9.77 9.62
C GLY A 547 14.52 -10.91 9.95
N GLY A 548 13.34 -10.55 10.44
CA GLY A 548 12.25 -11.49 10.75
C GLY A 548 11.18 -11.55 9.68
N LEU A 549 10.09 -12.25 10.00
CA LEU A 549 8.97 -12.54 9.10
C LEU A 549 8.33 -11.28 8.50
N GLY A 550 8.24 -10.20 9.27
CA GLY A 550 7.55 -8.97 8.86
C GLY A 550 8.27 -8.14 7.81
N LEU A 551 9.53 -8.45 7.48
CA LEU A 551 10.28 -7.80 6.40
C LEU A 551 10.04 -8.40 5.01
N ASN A 552 9.26 -9.48 4.91
CA ASN A 552 8.77 -10.05 3.66
C ASN A 552 9.86 -10.39 2.63
N LEU A 553 10.95 -11.03 3.03
CA LEU A 553 12.04 -11.37 2.13
C LEU A 553 11.67 -12.47 1.13
N THR A 554 11.69 -12.18 -0.18
CA THR A 554 11.33 -13.10 -1.26
C THR A 554 12.33 -13.19 -2.42
N ASN A 555 13.32 -12.29 -2.49
CA ASN A 555 14.26 -12.23 -3.61
C ASN A 555 15.67 -11.76 -3.20
N PRO A 556 16.71 -12.08 -4.00
CA PRO A 556 18.10 -11.76 -3.67
C PRO A 556 18.41 -10.25 -3.73
N LEU A 557 17.72 -9.48 -4.56
CA LEU A 557 17.98 -8.04 -4.67
C LEU A 557 17.45 -7.29 -3.44
N ALA A 558 16.29 -7.69 -2.91
CA ALA A 558 15.80 -7.18 -1.62
C ALA A 558 16.73 -7.59 -0.46
N ALA A 559 17.23 -8.83 -0.47
CA ALA A 559 18.19 -9.31 0.52
C ALA A 559 19.45 -8.42 0.56
N GLU A 560 19.99 -8.06 -0.59
CA GLU A 560 21.14 -7.15 -0.69
C GLU A 560 20.82 -5.74 -0.14
N GLN A 561 19.61 -5.22 -0.39
CA GLN A 561 19.21 -3.94 0.20
C GLN A 561 19.17 -4.01 1.73
N TYR A 562 18.61 -5.08 2.29
CA TYR A 562 18.59 -5.29 3.73
C TYR A 562 19.99 -5.49 4.33
N ARG A 563 20.90 -6.18 3.61
CA ARG A 563 22.30 -6.30 4.01
C ARG A 563 22.98 -4.93 4.08
N ARG A 564 22.72 -4.06 3.11
CA ARG A 564 23.22 -2.66 3.11
C ARG A 564 22.65 -1.82 4.28
N LEU A 565 21.46 -2.15 4.75
CA LEU A 565 20.86 -1.56 5.95
C LEU A 565 21.41 -2.15 7.25
N GLY A 566 22.38 -3.08 7.18
CA GLY A 566 23.12 -3.64 8.31
C GLY A 566 22.57 -4.96 8.86
N LEU A 567 21.67 -5.66 8.15
CA LEU A 567 21.27 -7.01 8.57
C LEU A 567 22.39 -8.03 8.34
N ARG A 568 22.57 -8.93 9.32
CA ARG A 568 23.54 -10.02 9.31
C ARG A 568 22.94 -11.38 8.94
N GLY A 569 21.63 -11.45 8.76
CA GLY A 569 20.91 -12.65 8.35
C GLY A 569 19.42 -12.38 8.35
N MET A 570 18.64 -13.23 7.68
CA MET A 570 17.21 -13.02 7.51
C MET A 570 16.41 -14.31 7.46
N LEU A 571 15.14 -14.23 7.86
CA LEU A 571 14.15 -15.27 7.64
C LEU A 571 13.51 -15.07 6.25
N ALA A 572 13.56 -16.09 5.41
CA ALA A 572 12.84 -16.12 4.14
C ALA A 572 11.32 -16.11 4.39
N HIS A 573 10.58 -15.34 3.59
CA HIS A 573 9.12 -15.27 3.73
C HIS A 573 8.48 -16.65 3.43
N PRO A 574 7.49 -17.11 4.22
CA PRO A 574 6.90 -18.45 4.05
C PRO A 574 6.16 -18.69 2.72
N GLU A 575 5.88 -17.62 1.98
CA GLU A 575 5.34 -17.72 0.61
C GLU A 575 6.43 -17.97 -0.46
N THR A 576 7.70 -18.03 -0.07
CA THR A 576 8.81 -18.26 -1.00
C THR A 576 8.99 -19.75 -1.29
N PRO A 577 8.76 -20.22 -2.53
CA PRO A 577 9.03 -21.62 -2.89
C PRO A 577 10.51 -21.97 -2.73
N LEU A 578 10.83 -23.25 -2.53
CA LEU A 578 12.23 -23.73 -2.38
C LEU A 578 13.08 -23.33 -3.59
N ALA A 579 12.51 -23.41 -4.80
CA ALA A 579 13.20 -23.01 -6.04
C ALA A 579 13.60 -21.53 -6.05
N ALA A 580 12.73 -20.63 -5.55
CA ALA A 580 13.03 -19.21 -5.43
C ALA A 580 14.02 -18.92 -4.30
N MET A 581 13.92 -19.65 -3.18
CA MET A 581 14.83 -19.53 -2.05
C MET A 581 16.29 -19.87 -2.42
N ARG A 582 16.52 -20.75 -3.39
CA ARG A 582 17.87 -21.05 -3.91
C ARG A 582 18.56 -19.84 -4.55
N GLN A 583 17.82 -18.82 -4.95
CA GLN A 583 18.36 -17.62 -5.58
C GLN A 583 18.90 -16.59 -4.58
N PHE A 584 18.72 -16.78 -3.26
CA PHE A 584 19.31 -15.89 -2.26
C PHE A 584 20.83 -16.04 -2.25
N ALA A 585 21.53 -14.91 -2.21
CA ALA A 585 22.98 -14.90 -2.18
C ALA A 585 23.54 -15.66 -0.95
N ALA A 586 24.67 -16.33 -1.14
CA ALA A 586 25.23 -17.21 -0.12
C ALA A 586 25.93 -16.44 1.01
N ASP A 587 26.28 -15.16 0.81
CA ASP A 587 27.00 -14.32 1.76
C ASP A 587 26.10 -13.71 2.88
N LEU A 588 24.78 -13.79 2.71
CA LEU A 588 23.84 -13.44 3.78
C LEU A 588 23.17 -14.71 4.33
N PRO A 589 23.35 -15.04 5.62
CA PRO A 589 22.70 -16.19 6.22
C PRO A 589 21.17 -16.11 6.11
N VAL A 590 20.54 -17.15 5.58
CA VAL A 590 19.09 -17.25 5.41
C VAL A 590 18.55 -18.37 6.28
N ALA A 591 17.50 -18.06 7.02
CA ALA A 591 16.71 -19.01 7.77
C ALA A 591 15.40 -19.34 7.02
N ALA A 592 14.91 -20.57 7.13
CA ALA A 592 13.60 -20.99 6.64
C ALA A 592 12.79 -21.64 7.76
N LEU A 593 11.47 -21.45 7.76
CA LEU A 593 10.60 -22.12 8.72
C LEU A 593 10.51 -23.60 8.40
N CYS A 594 10.72 -24.46 9.39
CA CYS A 594 10.56 -25.92 9.25
C CYS A 594 9.41 -26.48 10.08
N TYR A 595 8.89 -25.70 11.02
CA TYR A 595 7.73 -26.01 11.84
C TYR A 595 7.02 -24.73 12.28
N GLY A 596 5.70 -24.79 12.41
CA GLY A 596 4.88 -23.85 13.17
C GLY A 596 3.50 -23.58 12.58
N HIS A 597 2.58 -23.12 13.43
CA HIS A 597 1.32 -22.58 12.99
C HIS A 597 1.51 -21.21 12.34
N MET A 598 1.27 -21.10 11.02
CA MET A 598 1.50 -19.86 10.29
C MET A 598 0.58 -18.74 10.77
N PRO A 599 1.11 -17.54 11.07
CA PRO A 599 0.32 -16.38 11.42
C PRO A 599 -0.33 -15.78 10.16
N LEU A 600 -1.50 -16.31 9.77
CA LEU A 600 -2.18 -16.00 8.51
C LEU A 600 -2.61 -14.54 8.39
N MET A 601 -3.02 -13.93 9.51
CA MET A 601 -3.44 -12.53 9.56
C MET A 601 -2.96 -11.88 10.84
N LEU A 602 -2.50 -10.65 10.71
CA LEU A 602 -2.26 -9.73 11.80
C LEU A 602 -3.31 -8.62 11.74
N THR A 603 -4.13 -8.42 12.78
CA THR A 603 -5.27 -7.50 12.73
C THR A 603 -5.29 -6.54 13.92
N ARG A 604 -5.65 -5.27 13.68
CA ARG A 604 -5.89 -4.30 14.75
C ARG A 604 -7.33 -4.41 15.29
N ALA A 605 -8.32 -4.62 14.44
CA ALA A 605 -9.68 -4.97 14.86
C ALA A 605 -9.75 -6.41 15.38
N CYS A 606 -10.60 -6.65 16.38
CA CYS A 606 -10.74 -7.98 16.97
C CYS A 606 -11.82 -8.78 16.23
N PRO A 607 -11.50 -9.94 15.62
CA PRO A 607 -12.50 -10.77 14.94
C PRO A 607 -13.59 -11.29 15.86
N LEU A 608 -13.36 -11.30 17.17
CA LEU A 608 -14.33 -11.76 18.17
C LEU A 608 -15.19 -10.62 18.76
N LYS A 609 -15.01 -9.38 18.27
CA LYS A 609 -15.71 -8.21 18.80
C LYS A 609 -17.23 -8.25 18.57
N ASN A 610 -17.66 -8.99 17.55
CA ASN A 610 -19.08 -9.25 17.30
C ASN A 610 -19.76 -10.11 18.38
N LEU A 611 -18.97 -10.86 19.17
CA LEU A 611 -19.47 -11.77 20.19
C LEU A 611 -19.32 -11.22 21.61
N ARG A 612 -18.20 -10.54 21.90
CA ARG A 612 -17.88 -10.08 23.25
C ARG A 612 -17.00 -8.84 23.25
N ASP A 613 -17.00 -8.15 24.37
CA ASP A 613 -16.08 -7.07 24.68
C ASP A 613 -14.76 -7.56 25.28
N CYS A 614 -13.81 -6.64 25.47
CA CYS A 614 -12.50 -6.96 26.04
C CYS A 614 -12.54 -7.18 27.56
N ALA A 615 -13.61 -6.75 28.25
CA ALA A 615 -13.79 -6.99 29.68
C ALA A 615 -13.90 -8.50 29.95
N GLY A 616 -13.03 -9.04 30.81
CA GLY A 616 -12.97 -10.47 31.13
C GLY A 616 -12.46 -11.38 29.97
N CYS A 617 -11.89 -10.80 28.90
CA CYS A 617 -11.36 -11.56 27.79
C CYS A 617 -10.03 -12.28 28.18
N ASP A 618 -9.94 -13.58 27.94
CA ASP A 618 -8.74 -14.41 28.13
C ASP A 618 -7.69 -14.25 27.03
N ARG A 619 -7.90 -13.33 26.06
CA ARG A 619 -7.04 -13.06 24.89
C ARG A 619 -6.90 -14.23 23.92
N ARG A 620 -7.72 -15.24 24.04
CA ARG A 620 -7.77 -16.43 23.18
C ARG A 620 -9.12 -16.51 22.50
N GLY A 621 -9.17 -17.11 21.32
CA GLY A 621 -10.40 -17.34 20.59
C GLY A 621 -10.21 -18.29 19.42
N LEU A 622 -11.33 -18.59 18.76
CA LEU A 622 -11.39 -19.54 17.67
C LEU A 622 -12.34 -19.05 16.59
N LEU A 623 -11.93 -19.19 15.33
CA LEU A 623 -12.79 -19.05 14.17
C LEU A 623 -12.88 -20.41 13.46
N ARG A 624 -14.10 -20.89 13.18
CA ARG A 624 -14.30 -22.14 12.44
C ARG A 624 -14.88 -21.83 11.06
N ASP A 625 -14.22 -22.32 10.02
CA ASP A 625 -14.69 -22.15 8.65
C ASP A 625 -15.77 -23.17 8.25
N ARG A 626 -16.26 -23.07 7.01
CA ARG A 626 -17.26 -23.99 6.43
C ARG A 626 -16.78 -25.44 6.27
N LYS A 627 -15.47 -25.68 6.37
CA LYS A 627 -14.84 -27.01 6.30
C LYS A 627 -14.55 -27.58 7.70
N ALA A 628 -15.14 -26.98 8.74
CA ALA A 628 -14.91 -27.32 10.14
C ALA A 628 -13.44 -27.21 10.59
N ARG A 629 -12.65 -26.30 9.95
CA ARG A 629 -11.28 -26.00 10.35
C ARG A 629 -11.26 -24.90 11.40
N ASP A 630 -10.54 -25.14 12.48
CA ASP A 630 -10.43 -24.23 13.62
C ASP A 630 -9.19 -23.35 13.52
N PHE A 631 -9.38 -22.06 13.31
CA PHE A 631 -8.33 -21.06 13.23
C PHE A 631 -8.14 -20.41 14.61
N PRO A 632 -7.06 -20.71 15.33
CA PRO A 632 -6.79 -20.07 16.61
C PRO A 632 -6.56 -18.57 16.47
N VAL A 633 -7.10 -17.80 17.41
CA VAL A 633 -6.90 -16.35 17.50
C VAL A 633 -6.19 -16.05 18.82
N ARG A 634 -5.11 -15.26 18.76
CA ARG A 634 -4.39 -14.77 19.94
C ARG A 634 -4.34 -13.23 19.91
N CYS A 635 -4.50 -12.62 21.07
CA CYS A 635 -4.39 -11.16 21.24
C CYS A 635 -3.16 -10.81 22.08
N SER A 636 -2.32 -9.87 21.62
CA SER A 636 -1.08 -9.51 22.31
C SER A 636 -1.29 -8.68 23.57
N ALA A 637 -2.39 -7.89 23.63
CA ALA A 637 -2.67 -7.03 24.78
C ALA A 637 -4.18 -6.80 24.96
N PRO A 638 -4.66 -6.56 26.19
CA PRO A 638 -6.08 -6.23 26.46
C PRO A 638 -6.46 -4.82 25.96
N GLY A 639 -7.77 -4.52 25.98
CA GLY A 639 -8.27 -3.15 25.87
C GLY A 639 -8.20 -2.49 24.49
N GLY A 640 -8.04 -3.27 23.41
CA GLY A 640 -8.06 -2.69 22.05
C GLY A 640 -6.71 -2.20 21.53
N ALA A 641 -5.73 -1.94 22.38
CA ALA A 641 -4.37 -1.55 22.00
C ALA A 641 -3.54 -2.70 21.39
N GLY A 642 -3.95 -3.96 21.66
CA GLY A 642 -3.24 -5.14 21.16
C GLY A 642 -3.53 -5.43 19.69
N VAL A 643 -2.67 -6.27 19.13
CA VAL A 643 -2.84 -6.86 17.80
C VAL A 643 -3.33 -8.29 17.95
N ARG A 644 -4.15 -8.76 17.01
CA ARG A 644 -4.67 -10.12 16.99
C ARG A 644 -4.03 -10.86 15.84
N THR A 645 -3.57 -12.08 16.13
CA THR A 645 -3.04 -12.98 15.12
C THR A 645 -4.03 -14.13 14.93
N VAL A 646 -4.43 -14.36 13.69
CA VAL A 646 -5.18 -15.53 13.27
C VAL A 646 -4.20 -16.55 12.73
N TYR A 647 -4.13 -17.73 13.36
CA TYR A 647 -3.20 -18.78 12.98
C TYR A 647 -3.83 -19.83 12.07
N ASN A 648 -2.99 -20.46 11.26
CA ASN A 648 -3.40 -21.62 10.46
C ASN A 648 -3.80 -22.79 11.39
N PRO A 649 -4.92 -23.49 11.11
CA PRO A 649 -5.34 -24.64 11.91
C PRO A 649 -4.33 -25.79 11.92
N VAL A 650 -3.60 -25.98 10.81
CA VAL A 650 -2.59 -27.03 10.67
C VAL A 650 -1.19 -26.43 10.66
N ALA A 651 -0.24 -27.08 11.31
CA ALA A 651 1.13 -26.63 11.35
C ALA A 651 1.84 -26.86 10.00
N LEU A 652 2.74 -25.95 9.61
CA LEU A 652 3.79 -26.25 8.64
C LEU A 652 4.72 -27.28 9.27
N TYR A 653 5.14 -28.30 8.49
CA TYR A 653 6.15 -29.25 8.93
C TYR A 653 7.08 -29.67 7.79
N MET A 654 8.38 -29.58 8.04
CA MET A 654 9.47 -30.01 7.14
C MET A 654 10.51 -30.87 7.86
N GLY A 655 10.21 -31.37 9.08
CA GLY A 655 11.19 -32.11 9.90
C GLY A 655 11.76 -33.35 9.22
N ASP A 656 10.92 -34.09 8.47
CA ASP A 656 11.32 -35.24 7.67
C ASP A 656 12.03 -34.89 6.34
N ARG A 657 12.06 -33.61 5.98
CA ARG A 657 12.63 -33.07 4.72
C ARG A 657 13.55 -31.88 4.93
N LEU A 658 14.18 -31.75 6.07
CA LEU A 658 15.06 -30.61 6.39
C LEU A 658 16.15 -30.38 5.34
N ARG A 659 16.67 -31.45 4.75
CA ARG A 659 17.74 -31.37 3.72
C ARG A 659 17.28 -30.71 2.41
N GLU A 660 15.96 -30.62 2.18
CA GLU A 660 15.43 -29.95 0.99
C GLU A 660 15.36 -28.42 1.14
N LEU A 661 15.56 -27.89 2.37
CA LEU A 661 15.57 -26.45 2.64
C LEU A 661 16.92 -25.85 2.19
N PRO A 662 16.95 -24.96 1.17
CA PRO A 662 18.17 -24.30 0.72
C PRO A 662 18.49 -23.08 1.61
N ALA A 663 18.61 -23.32 2.90
CA ALA A 663 18.82 -22.33 3.94
C ALA A 663 19.98 -22.73 4.87
N ASP A 664 20.54 -21.76 5.59
CA ASP A 664 21.59 -22.01 6.59
C ASP A 664 20.98 -22.49 7.92
N TYR A 665 19.75 -22.10 8.20
CA TYR A 665 19.04 -22.45 9.41
C TYR A 665 17.61 -22.91 9.13
N ALA A 666 17.18 -23.97 9.85
CA ALA A 666 15.80 -24.46 9.87
C ALA A 666 15.16 -24.03 11.20
N VAL A 667 14.21 -23.13 11.17
CA VAL A 667 13.60 -22.56 12.38
C VAL A 667 12.26 -23.22 12.67
N ALA A 668 12.14 -23.85 13.85
CA ALA A 668 10.87 -24.30 14.41
C ALA A 668 10.21 -23.17 15.21
N ALA A 669 9.07 -22.66 14.75
CA ALA A 669 8.36 -21.54 15.36
C ALA A 669 7.20 -22.03 16.24
N PHE A 670 7.42 -22.06 17.55
CA PHE A 670 6.42 -22.44 18.55
C PHE A 670 5.63 -21.20 19.00
N THR A 671 4.30 -21.25 18.85
CA THR A 671 3.40 -20.12 19.10
C THR A 671 2.18 -20.49 19.95
N LEU A 672 1.61 -21.67 19.72
CA LEU A 672 0.37 -22.14 20.35
C LEU A 672 0.61 -23.27 21.33
N GLU A 673 1.74 -23.92 21.23
CA GLU A 673 2.10 -25.18 21.88
C GLU A 673 2.47 -24.94 23.36
N GLU A 674 2.00 -25.81 24.22
CA GLU A 674 2.42 -25.89 25.62
C GLU A 674 3.84 -26.51 25.73
N PRO A 675 4.63 -26.23 26.77
CA PRO A 675 6.03 -26.69 26.88
C PRO A 675 6.24 -28.20 26.63
N ALA A 676 5.32 -29.05 27.06
CA ALA A 676 5.41 -30.47 26.81
C ALA A 676 5.27 -30.83 25.32
N GLN A 677 4.37 -30.16 24.59
CA GLN A 677 4.20 -30.32 23.15
C GLN A 677 5.44 -29.83 22.39
N VAL A 678 6.00 -28.68 22.80
CA VAL A 678 7.26 -28.12 22.24
C VAL A 678 8.35 -29.15 22.27
N ARG A 679 8.53 -29.83 23.42
CA ARG A 679 9.52 -30.90 23.62
C ARG A 679 9.31 -32.03 22.61
N GLN A 680 8.11 -32.62 22.57
CA GLN A 680 7.80 -33.76 21.72
C GLN A 680 8.01 -33.43 20.22
N ILE A 681 7.55 -32.29 19.78
CA ILE A 681 7.68 -31.85 18.39
C ILE A 681 9.15 -31.63 18.03
N LEU A 682 9.91 -30.99 18.92
CA LEU A 682 11.34 -30.71 18.68
C LEU A 682 12.16 -32.03 18.66
N GLU A 683 11.87 -32.98 19.50
CA GLU A 683 12.51 -34.32 19.49
C GLU A 683 12.29 -35.01 18.14
N ARG A 684 11.04 -35.05 17.62
CA ARG A 684 10.71 -35.62 16.31
C ARG A 684 11.42 -34.91 15.17
N LEU A 685 11.38 -33.57 15.17
CA LEU A 685 12.01 -32.74 14.15
C LEU A 685 13.52 -33.00 14.08
N LEU A 686 14.18 -33.02 15.23
CA LEU A 686 15.63 -33.23 15.30
C LEU A 686 16.05 -34.67 14.95
N GLN A 687 15.12 -35.62 15.00
CA GLN A 687 15.31 -37.03 14.59
C GLN A 687 14.94 -37.26 13.12
N GLY A 688 14.40 -36.23 12.42
CA GLY A 688 13.96 -36.37 11.02
C GLY A 688 12.70 -37.26 10.89
N GLN A 689 11.91 -37.39 11.93
CA GLN A 689 10.69 -38.21 11.94
C GLN A 689 9.51 -37.50 11.29
N PRO A 690 8.55 -38.22 10.68
CA PRO A 690 7.28 -37.66 10.22
C PRO A 690 6.50 -36.98 11.35
N PHE A 691 5.69 -35.97 11.00
CA PHE A 691 4.79 -35.34 11.96
C PHE A 691 3.65 -36.29 12.38
N ASP A 692 3.28 -36.22 13.63
CA ASP A 692 2.16 -36.99 14.18
C ASP A 692 0.89 -36.13 14.11
N GLY A 693 0.07 -36.37 13.12
CA GLY A 693 -1.15 -35.63 12.88
C GLY A 693 -1.18 -34.93 11.53
N GLU A 694 -2.15 -34.03 11.37
CA GLU A 694 -2.35 -33.29 10.15
C GLU A 694 -1.36 -32.11 10.07
N PHE A 695 -0.72 -31.93 8.91
CA PHE A 695 0.24 -30.85 8.66
C PHE A 695 0.19 -30.37 7.20
N THR A 696 0.86 -29.28 6.92
CA THR A 696 1.05 -28.73 5.57
C THR A 696 2.53 -28.52 5.26
N ARG A 697 2.89 -28.58 3.97
CA ARG A 697 4.20 -28.12 3.46
C ARG A 697 4.18 -26.64 3.10
N GLY A 698 3.07 -25.94 3.35
CA GLY A 698 2.91 -24.54 2.96
C GLY A 698 3.00 -24.35 1.47
N LEU A 699 3.77 -23.36 1.04
CA LEU A 699 4.00 -23.01 -0.36
C LEU A 699 5.40 -23.41 -0.86
N TYR A 700 6.12 -24.24 -0.14
CA TYR A 700 7.50 -24.60 -0.47
C TYR A 700 7.64 -25.34 -1.82
N TYR A 701 6.60 -26.08 -2.21
CA TYR A 701 6.56 -26.83 -3.48
C TYR A 701 5.60 -26.19 -4.52
N ALA A 702 5.20 -24.94 -4.34
CA ALA A 702 4.30 -24.22 -5.24
C ALA A 702 4.99 -23.84 -6.58
#